data_425459539e0fb7ca33b9397fe8759fba
#
_entry.id   425459539e0fb7ca33b9397fe8759fba
#
_cell.length_a   1.000
_cell.length_b   1.000
_cell.length_c   1.000
_cell.angle_alpha   90.00
_cell.angle_beta   90.00
_cell.angle_gamma   90.00
#
_symmetry.space_group_name_H-M   'P 1'
#
loop_
_entity.id
_entity.type
_entity.pdbx_description
1 polymer ?
#
loop_
_entity_poly.entity_id
_entity_poly.type
_entity_poly.pdbx_seq_one_letter_code
_entity_poly.pdbx_strand_id
1 'polypeptide(L)'
;MAKPFSISVNSTQKQVDAKVLPVISRRSSAIFFAVRIFLPLLLVCSIYLPEHYTFSVDRTSPPSEVLKNLSTIPVKDVLDEVAAILSGTSFAVSDSRRKSMADALLEGQLTAPGLDSSPVPLIGWPADLLHGGPSFQLTLASLELENLLLEEFEHSGDRRYYQVARDRILAFAVWEAQQRSPIAFLWNDHAIAARISVMVRLWQHLRGDTDATVAQKEALIGLVMRSGELLAKPKLFTVRTNHGVMQNIALLQIAVAFPLLPKTKYWRDLAIERLELQLGFYVSDEGVVLEHSAGYHLLGTQLLAAAARLIRLNGMAPSERLVGAIQGTEQFSRALLRPDGTLPAFGNTDVGSRHALTVISDVETSRPKKFVAPFSPPAETAALFPISGYALWWSHSPMPAQTVLAWANHLQHGHKHADEPSLNIWSRGYDWITGTGYWPYGLEGFDEANGWAGSNAPHSMNEPAGSPRQARLRGAGNEGPLRVADIEVCRRSGMCVRRQVVQLSAEQLIIVDETSNSDATQETLWTTDPRLTLRQIGKLNFASSATETGQELHIALAGNVDPEVALLRGSMTPFAGWVVSKGSPRPADAIRVTYRGADVATATLIEVTELLDVLSLQSFSRKDSEDWRVALTHSQGDVIVERKGRNVSIKKSSETSSVTFTEPPEITERQVVLRSAMKKALNRYPPWRDLSAYHFRLLVLIALLWLVTEVGILALRNSIRQQTWLQLSPLAGWIALALWIHYSYLT
;
A
#
# COMPACT_ATOMS: atom_id res chain seq x y z
N MET A 1 -32.81 53.97 -51.03
CA MET A 1 -34.18 54.54 -50.89
C MET A 1 -34.78 53.99 -49.64
N ALA A 2 -35.40 54.91 -48.90
CA ALA A 2 -36.27 54.79 -47.73
C ALA A 2 -35.65 55.24 -46.40
N LYS A 3 -36.30 56.29 -45.94
CA LYS A 3 -35.97 57.27 -44.92
C LYS A 3 -36.13 56.72 -43.48
N PRO A 4 -35.53 57.40 -42.48
CA PRO A 4 -35.68 57.11 -41.06
C PRO A 4 -36.94 57.71 -40.46
N PHE A 5 -37.52 56.99 -39.50
CA PHE A 5 -38.60 57.53 -38.67
C PHE A 5 -37.98 58.12 -37.39
N SER A 6 -38.23 59.38 -37.19
CA SER A 6 -37.97 60.11 -35.97
C SER A 6 -39.16 60.00 -35.03
N ILE A 7 -38.94 59.63 -33.75
CA ILE A 7 -39.92 59.77 -32.69
C ILE A 7 -39.37 60.71 -31.64
N SER A 8 -40.10 61.79 -31.41
CA SER A 8 -39.83 62.86 -30.46
C SER A 8 -39.97 62.33 -29.01
N VAL A 9 -39.03 62.69 -28.19
CA VAL A 9 -39.02 62.43 -26.73
C VAL A 9 -39.69 63.66 -26.08
N ASN A 10 -40.85 63.45 -25.50
CA ASN A 10 -41.45 64.39 -24.59
C ASN A 10 -40.90 64.22 -23.16
N SER A 11 -40.23 65.25 -22.71
CA SER A 11 -39.76 65.40 -21.34
C SER A 11 -40.94 65.60 -20.37
N THR A 12 -41.16 64.63 -19.51
CA THR A 12 -41.92 64.86 -18.27
C THR A 12 -41.07 64.40 -17.09
N GLN A 13 -40.44 65.38 -16.48
CA GLN A 13 -39.77 65.29 -15.20
C GLN A 13 -40.80 64.94 -14.12
N LYS A 14 -40.81 63.67 -13.66
CA LYS A 14 -41.44 63.30 -12.39
C LYS A 14 -40.33 63.20 -11.34
N GLN A 15 -40.33 64.17 -10.42
CA GLN A 15 -39.72 64.07 -9.12
C GLN A 15 -40.16 62.78 -8.44
N VAL A 16 -39.27 61.82 -8.29
CA VAL A 16 -39.46 60.66 -7.42
C VAL A 16 -38.81 61.02 -6.08
N ASP A 17 -39.68 61.20 -5.11
CA ASP A 17 -39.35 61.38 -3.70
C ASP A 17 -38.32 60.34 -3.23
N ALA A 18 -37.23 60.87 -2.68
CA ALA A 18 -36.30 60.09 -1.90
C ALA A 18 -36.95 59.70 -0.56
N LYS A 19 -37.57 58.52 -0.52
CA LYS A 19 -38.05 57.93 0.72
C LYS A 19 -37.42 56.57 0.99
N VAL A 20 -36.54 56.59 2.03
CA VAL A 20 -36.36 55.53 3.02
C VAL A 20 -35.69 54.25 2.54
N LEU A 21 -34.38 54.30 2.50
CA LEU A 21 -33.60 53.11 2.82
C LEU A 21 -33.72 52.87 4.34
N PRO A 22 -34.08 51.65 4.80
CA PRO A 22 -34.14 51.39 6.22
C PRO A 22 -32.72 51.54 6.81
N VAL A 23 -32.62 52.39 7.82
CA VAL A 23 -31.44 52.48 8.67
C VAL A 23 -31.27 51.12 9.33
N ILE A 24 -30.30 50.31 8.81
CA ILE A 24 -29.90 49.09 9.47
C ILE A 24 -29.45 49.51 10.87
N SER A 25 -30.20 49.13 11.87
CA SER A 25 -29.96 49.53 13.25
C SER A 25 -28.54 49.11 13.67
N ARG A 26 -27.87 49.87 14.52
CA ARG A 26 -26.55 49.54 15.08
C ARG A 26 -26.52 48.12 15.69
N ARG A 27 -27.68 47.58 16.13
CA ARG A 27 -27.79 46.20 16.60
C ARG A 27 -27.64 45.16 15.48
N SER A 28 -28.16 45.39 14.27
CA SER A 28 -28.01 44.47 13.13
C SER A 28 -26.56 44.42 12.64
N SER A 29 -25.85 45.56 12.70
CA SER A 29 -24.41 45.60 12.34
C SER A 29 -23.53 44.84 13.34
N ALA A 30 -23.87 44.88 14.63
CA ALA A 30 -23.11 44.15 15.67
C ALA A 30 -23.36 42.63 15.57
N ILE A 31 -24.57 42.19 15.28
CA ILE A 31 -24.92 40.77 15.08
C ILE A 31 -24.22 40.26 13.83
N PHE A 32 -24.24 41.02 12.74
CA PHE A 32 -23.56 40.63 11.48
C PHE A 32 -22.02 40.52 11.66
N PHE A 33 -21.45 41.44 12.43
CA PHE A 33 -20.03 41.43 12.80
C PHE A 33 -19.70 40.24 13.70
N ALA A 34 -20.51 39.96 14.69
CA ALA A 34 -20.32 38.82 15.57
C ALA A 34 -20.41 37.49 14.80
N VAL A 35 -21.37 37.31 13.90
CA VAL A 35 -21.50 36.11 13.06
C VAL A 35 -20.27 35.95 12.15
N ARG A 36 -19.75 37.03 11.60
CA ARG A 36 -18.57 36.96 10.70
C ARG A 36 -17.29 36.59 11.43
N ILE A 37 -17.12 36.91 12.70
CA ILE A 37 -15.97 36.54 13.52
C ILE A 37 -16.16 35.16 14.17
N PHE A 38 -17.33 34.92 14.75
CA PHE A 38 -17.56 33.70 15.52
C PHE A 38 -17.81 32.46 14.64
N LEU A 39 -18.36 32.60 13.43
CA LEU A 39 -18.65 31.46 12.57
C LEU A 39 -17.37 30.74 12.11
N PRO A 40 -16.30 31.44 11.64
CA PRO A 40 -15.03 30.77 11.33
C PRO A 40 -14.31 30.25 12.56
N LEU A 41 -14.36 30.94 13.69
CA LEU A 41 -13.83 30.47 14.96
C LEU A 41 -14.58 29.20 15.43
N LEU A 42 -15.90 29.16 15.33
CA LEU A 42 -16.71 27.98 15.60
C LEU A 42 -16.41 26.84 14.63
N LEU A 43 -16.16 27.13 13.35
CA LEU A 43 -15.76 26.13 12.36
C LEU A 43 -14.37 25.54 12.68
N VAL A 44 -13.38 26.38 13.00
CA VAL A 44 -12.06 25.93 13.45
C VAL A 44 -12.17 25.14 14.77
N CYS A 45 -12.98 25.61 15.72
CA CYS A 45 -13.23 24.90 16.96
C CYS A 45 -13.99 23.59 16.74
N SER A 46 -14.96 23.53 15.82
CA SER A 46 -15.71 22.30 15.52
C SER A 46 -14.86 21.23 14.82
N ILE A 47 -13.82 21.66 14.10
CA ILE A 47 -12.83 20.76 13.47
C ILE A 47 -11.78 20.33 14.49
N TYR A 48 -11.31 21.24 15.33
CA TYR A 48 -10.18 21.02 16.24
C TYR A 48 -10.58 20.40 17.59
N LEU A 49 -11.69 20.83 18.21
CA LEU A 49 -12.12 20.30 19.51
C LEU A 49 -12.41 18.78 19.50
N PRO A 50 -13.06 18.19 18.46
CA PRO A 50 -13.25 16.75 18.40
C PRO A 50 -11.95 15.97 18.36
N GLU A 51 -10.89 16.52 17.77
CA GLU A 51 -9.57 15.87 17.70
C GLU A 51 -8.89 15.80 19.06
N HIS A 52 -8.91 16.89 19.83
CA HIS A 52 -8.39 16.91 21.20
C HIS A 52 -9.14 15.93 22.11
N TYR A 53 -10.47 15.84 21.98
CA TYR A 53 -11.27 14.86 22.70
C TYR A 53 -10.97 13.41 22.28
N THR A 54 -10.53 13.18 21.04
CA THR A 54 -10.22 11.85 20.53
C THR A 54 -8.98 11.27 21.21
N PHE A 55 -8.01 12.09 21.56
CA PHE A 55 -6.77 11.70 22.23
C PHE A 55 -6.82 11.78 23.76
N SER A 56 -7.95 12.20 24.34
CA SER A 56 -8.11 12.09 25.78
C SER A 56 -8.14 10.61 26.18
N VAL A 57 -7.22 10.17 27.02
CA VAL A 57 -7.15 8.83 27.58
C VAL A 57 -7.18 8.91 29.10
N ASP A 58 -7.73 7.90 29.73
CA ASP A 58 -7.69 7.75 31.18
C ASP A 58 -6.23 7.53 31.59
N ARG A 59 -5.77 8.32 32.55
CA ARG A 59 -4.40 8.27 33.10
C ARG A 59 -4.34 7.74 34.51
N THR A 60 -5.43 7.12 34.98
CA THR A 60 -5.44 6.49 36.28
C THR A 60 -4.44 5.35 36.34
N SER A 61 -3.74 5.26 37.47
CA SER A 61 -2.85 4.13 37.73
C SER A 61 -3.67 2.87 38.01
N PRO A 62 -3.17 1.68 37.65
CA PRO A 62 -3.81 0.44 38.00
C PRO A 62 -3.82 0.25 39.55
N PRO A 63 -4.87 -0.33 40.11
CA PRO A 63 -4.88 -0.66 41.55
C PRO A 63 -3.72 -1.58 41.91
N SER A 64 -3.09 -1.36 43.06
CA SER A 64 -1.92 -2.14 43.50
C SER A 64 -2.22 -3.64 43.63
N GLU A 65 -3.43 -4.01 43.99
CA GLU A 65 -3.89 -5.40 44.03
C GLU A 65 -3.91 -6.04 42.63
N VAL A 66 -4.35 -5.30 41.62
CA VAL A 66 -4.32 -5.76 40.20
C VAL A 66 -2.90 -6.03 39.76
N LEU A 67 -1.95 -5.15 40.08
CA LEU A 67 -0.53 -5.34 39.76
C LEU A 67 0.06 -6.59 40.42
N LYS A 68 -0.24 -6.81 41.70
CA LYS A 68 0.23 -7.99 42.44
C LYS A 68 -0.28 -9.27 41.78
N ASN A 69 -1.55 -9.31 41.45
CA ASN A 69 -2.19 -10.48 40.85
C ASN A 69 -1.72 -10.69 39.38
N LEU A 70 -1.52 -9.62 38.58
CA LEU A 70 -0.96 -9.72 37.26
C LEU A 70 0.45 -10.32 37.22
N SER A 71 1.26 -10.09 38.28
CA SER A 71 2.62 -10.62 38.37
C SER A 71 2.67 -12.15 38.44
N THR A 72 1.56 -12.81 38.76
CA THR A 72 1.47 -14.29 38.85
C THR A 72 1.02 -14.95 37.55
N ILE A 73 0.48 -14.18 36.57
CA ILE A 73 -0.06 -14.71 35.34
C ILE A 73 1.08 -14.98 34.32
N PRO A 74 1.21 -16.20 33.77
CA PRO A 74 2.21 -16.50 32.78
C PRO A 74 1.87 -15.81 31.42
N VAL A 75 2.90 -15.29 30.74
CA VAL A 75 2.76 -14.60 29.44
C VAL A 75 3.55 -15.26 28.30
N LYS A 76 4.19 -16.40 28.58
CA LYS A 76 5.10 -17.06 27.61
C LYS A 76 4.41 -17.40 26.27
N ASP A 77 3.19 -17.93 26.31
CA ASP A 77 2.47 -18.31 25.08
C ASP A 77 2.15 -17.08 24.21
N VAL A 78 1.90 -15.92 24.83
CA VAL A 78 1.67 -14.65 24.12
C VAL A 78 2.94 -14.18 23.42
N LEU A 79 4.10 -14.35 24.05
CA LEU A 79 5.38 -13.96 23.45
C LEU A 79 5.76 -14.80 22.25
N ASP A 80 5.51 -16.11 22.28
CA ASP A 80 5.78 -16.98 21.15
C ASP A 80 4.98 -16.54 19.89
N GLU A 81 3.75 -16.11 20.07
CA GLU A 81 2.92 -15.57 18.99
C GLU A 81 3.41 -14.19 18.52
N VAL A 82 3.79 -13.35 19.46
CA VAL A 82 4.35 -12.02 19.19
C VAL A 82 5.63 -12.13 18.36
N ALA A 83 6.54 -13.02 18.72
CA ALA A 83 7.76 -13.24 17.96
C ALA A 83 7.47 -13.68 16.52
N ALA A 84 6.41 -14.49 16.32
CA ALA A 84 5.98 -14.89 14.98
C ALA A 84 5.47 -13.71 14.13
N ILE A 85 4.81 -12.73 14.75
CA ILE A 85 4.30 -11.53 14.07
C ILE A 85 5.44 -10.54 13.77
N LEU A 86 6.25 -10.22 14.78
CA LEU A 86 7.32 -9.23 14.65
C LEU A 86 8.43 -9.64 13.68
N SER A 87 8.71 -10.93 13.55
CA SER A 87 9.71 -11.41 12.59
C SER A 87 9.38 -11.11 11.12
N GLY A 88 8.21 -10.56 10.83
CA GLY A 88 7.75 -10.17 9.48
C GLY A 88 7.67 -8.67 9.23
N THR A 89 7.79 -7.82 10.27
CA THR A 89 7.33 -6.43 10.10
C THR A 89 8.40 -5.38 9.88
N SER A 90 9.63 -5.47 10.37
CA SER A 90 10.60 -4.42 10.03
C SER A 90 12.08 -4.74 10.24
N PHE A 91 12.46 -5.62 11.13
CA PHE A 91 13.88 -5.93 11.36
C PHE A 91 14.15 -7.43 11.47
N ALA A 92 13.81 -8.22 10.43
CA ALA A 92 14.34 -9.56 10.31
C ALA A 92 15.86 -9.48 10.02
N VAL A 93 16.62 -9.13 11.03
CA VAL A 93 18.08 -9.11 10.97
C VAL A 93 18.63 -10.49 11.32
N SER A 94 19.73 -10.88 10.67
CA SER A 94 20.48 -12.08 11.07
C SER A 94 20.95 -11.94 12.52
N ASP A 95 21.17 -13.06 13.21
CA ASP A 95 21.62 -13.04 14.62
C ASP A 95 22.89 -12.22 14.84
N SER A 96 23.86 -12.31 13.90
CA SER A 96 25.09 -11.51 13.95
C SER A 96 24.83 -10.01 13.83
N ARG A 97 23.88 -9.62 13.00
CA ARG A 97 23.49 -8.21 12.81
C ARG A 97 22.69 -7.69 14.00
N ARG A 98 21.78 -8.50 14.57
CA ARG A 98 21.05 -8.16 15.80
C ARG A 98 22.02 -7.83 16.93
N LYS A 99 23.00 -8.71 17.16
CA LYS A 99 24.02 -8.48 18.18
C LYS A 99 24.79 -7.19 17.94
N SER A 100 25.31 -6.97 16.72
CA SER A 100 26.05 -5.75 16.38
C SER A 100 25.24 -4.47 16.57
N MET A 101 23.96 -4.49 16.25
CA MET A 101 23.06 -3.33 16.46
C MET A 101 22.77 -3.13 17.97
N ALA A 102 22.57 -4.21 18.72
CA ALA A 102 22.35 -4.13 20.16
C ALA A 102 23.61 -3.62 20.90
N ASP A 103 24.80 -4.06 20.49
CA ASP A 103 26.07 -3.56 21.03
C ASP A 103 26.23 -2.05 20.76
N ALA A 104 25.94 -1.60 19.52
CA ALA A 104 26.00 -0.18 19.18
C ALA A 104 25.00 0.66 20.01
N LEU A 105 23.80 0.12 20.30
CA LEU A 105 22.84 0.79 21.17
C LEU A 105 23.33 0.90 22.61
N LEU A 106 24.08 -0.08 23.14
CA LEU A 106 24.71 0.02 24.46
C LEU A 106 25.79 1.11 24.50
N GLU A 107 26.39 1.44 23.36
CA GLU A 107 27.37 2.53 23.21
C GLU A 107 26.70 3.88 22.90
N GLY A 108 25.37 3.94 22.89
CA GLY A 108 24.62 5.15 22.53
C GLY A 108 24.66 5.51 21.05
N GLN A 109 24.89 4.54 20.18
CA GLN A 109 24.91 4.70 18.74
C GLN A 109 23.75 3.93 18.10
N LEU A 110 23.05 4.57 17.17
CA LEU A 110 22.04 3.94 16.33
C LEU A 110 22.59 3.70 14.94
N THR A 111 22.68 2.44 14.56
CA THR A 111 22.96 2.02 13.19
C THR A 111 21.80 1.19 12.69
N ALA A 112 21.00 1.70 11.76
CA ALA A 112 19.93 0.96 11.10
C ALA A 112 20.07 1.09 9.58
N PRO A 113 19.64 0.10 8.78
CA PRO A 113 19.66 0.19 7.33
C PRO A 113 18.81 1.36 6.86
N GLY A 114 19.38 2.25 6.06
CA GLY A 114 18.70 3.45 5.55
C GLY A 114 18.54 4.59 6.55
N LEU A 115 19.16 4.47 7.73
CA LEU A 115 19.27 5.54 8.72
C LEU A 115 20.75 5.87 8.90
N ASP A 116 21.08 7.16 8.87
CA ASP A 116 22.41 7.62 9.26
C ASP A 116 22.65 7.26 10.73
N SER A 117 23.92 6.97 11.08
CA SER A 117 24.27 6.71 12.47
C SER A 117 23.97 7.97 13.28
N SER A 118 23.04 7.86 14.23
CA SER A 118 22.63 8.96 15.09
C SER A 118 22.93 8.60 16.53
N PRO A 119 23.44 9.53 17.36
CA PRO A 119 23.58 9.29 18.78
C PRO A 119 22.21 9.10 19.42
N VAL A 120 22.08 8.08 20.23
CA VAL A 120 20.84 7.76 20.97
C VAL A 120 21.17 7.80 22.48
N PRO A 121 20.45 8.58 23.29
CA PRO A 121 20.71 8.62 24.73
C PRO A 121 20.49 7.25 25.35
N LEU A 122 21.44 6.81 26.19
CA LEU A 122 21.33 5.57 26.98
C LEU A 122 20.31 5.71 28.11
N ILE A 123 20.12 6.93 28.61
CA ILE A 123 19.21 7.26 29.69
C ILE A 123 18.13 8.21 29.17
N GLY A 124 16.89 7.89 29.48
CA GLY A 124 15.76 8.68 29.06
C GLY A 124 15.19 8.27 27.70
N TRP A 125 14.21 9.03 27.21
CA TRP A 125 13.57 8.83 25.92
C TRP A 125 14.02 9.93 24.94
N PRO A 126 14.48 9.57 23.74
CA PRO A 126 15.00 10.52 22.77
C PRO A 126 13.87 11.25 21.99
N ALA A 127 13.02 12.00 22.67
CA ALA A 127 11.88 12.70 22.06
C ALA A 127 12.30 13.65 20.93
N ASP A 128 13.49 14.23 21.02
CA ASP A 128 14.02 15.14 19.99
C ASP A 128 14.28 14.44 18.65
N LEU A 129 14.46 13.12 18.67
CA LEU A 129 14.66 12.32 17.46
C LEU A 129 13.36 12.06 16.69
N LEU A 130 12.18 12.36 17.25
CA LEU A 130 10.90 12.25 16.52
C LEU A 130 10.77 13.24 15.34
N HIS A 131 11.78 14.07 15.08
CA HIS A 131 11.85 14.95 13.90
C HIS A 131 12.49 14.29 12.67
N GLY A 132 12.92 13.02 12.77
CA GLY A 132 13.43 12.25 11.63
C GLY A 132 12.35 11.90 10.59
N GLY A 133 12.74 11.22 9.52
CA GLY A 133 11.80 10.75 8.48
C GLY A 133 10.73 9.79 9.02
N PRO A 134 9.64 9.56 8.26
CA PRO A 134 8.49 8.77 8.73
C PRO A 134 8.84 7.35 9.23
N SER A 135 9.71 6.65 8.54
CA SER A 135 10.17 5.31 8.94
C SER A 135 10.92 5.33 10.27
N PHE A 136 11.76 6.34 10.47
CA PHE A 136 12.51 6.51 11.72
C PHE A 136 11.60 6.85 12.89
N GLN A 137 10.63 7.75 12.69
CA GLN A 137 9.61 8.07 13.68
C GLN A 137 8.80 6.83 14.08
N LEU A 138 8.44 6.00 13.10
CA LEU A 138 7.72 4.75 13.35
C LEU A 138 8.56 3.80 14.19
N THR A 139 9.82 3.57 13.83
CA THR A 139 10.78 2.73 14.59
C THR A 139 10.86 3.15 16.06
N LEU A 140 11.04 4.46 16.32
CA LEU A 140 11.12 4.97 17.67
C LEU A 140 9.79 4.83 18.44
N ALA A 141 8.68 5.23 17.82
CA ALA A 141 7.37 5.21 18.48
C ALA A 141 6.83 3.79 18.71
N SER A 142 7.30 2.81 17.93
CA SER A 142 7.00 1.38 18.09
C SER A 142 7.88 0.68 19.13
N LEU A 143 8.90 1.34 19.68
CA LEU A 143 9.89 0.78 20.60
C LEU A 143 10.70 -0.37 20.00
N GLU A 144 10.99 -0.33 18.70
CA GLU A 144 11.69 -1.42 18.00
C GLU A 144 13.15 -1.55 18.44
N LEU A 145 13.80 -0.45 18.80
CA LEU A 145 15.17 -0.47 19.33
C LEU A 145 15.24 -1.18 20.70
N GLU A 146 14.28 -0.91 21.53
CA GLU A 146 14.13 -1.53 22.84
C GLU A 146 13.77 -3.03 22.70
N ASN A 147 12.97 -3.38 21.70
CA ASN A 147 12.68 -4.77 21.36
C ASN A 147 13.94 -5.53 20.95
N LEU A 148 14.79 -4.92 20.12
CA LEU A 148 16.06 -5.50 19.68
C LEU A 148 16.97 -5.82 20.88
N LEU A 149 17.06 -4.91 21.87
CA LEU A 149 17.81 -5.13 23.10
C LEU A 149 17.21 -6.27 23.95
N LEU A 150 15.88 -6.36 24.06
CA LEU A 150 15.23 -7.45 24.78
C LEU A 150 15.46 -8.80 24.10
N GLU A 151 15.44 -8.85 22.77
CA GLU A 151 15.76 -10.08 22.00
C GLU A 151 17.22 -10.53 22.22
N GLU A 152 18.14 -9.59 22.20
CA GLU A 152 19.54 -9.93 22.46
C GLU A 152 19.77 -10.37 23.91
N PHE A 153 19.09 -9.77 24.89
CA PHE A 153 19.08 -10.24 26.27
C PHE A 153 18.55 -11.68 26.38
N GLU A 154 17.42 -11.98 25.72
CA GLU A 154 16.81 -13.33 25.75
C GLU A 154 17.74 -14.39 25.11
N HIS A 155 18.53 -13.97 24.11
CA HIS A 155 19.48 -14.85 23.44
C HIS A 155 20.79 -15.03 24.22
N SER A 156 21.38 -13.96 24.73
CA SER A 156 22.70 -13.96 25.34
C SER A 156 22.71 -14.13 26.86
N GLY A 157 21.61 -13.76 27.52
CA GLY A 157 21.52 -13.65 28.98
C GLY A 157 22.20 -12.42 29.59
N ASP A 158 22.79 -11.54 28.74
CA ASP A 158 23.49 -10.35 29.23
C ASP A 158 22.50 -9.27 29.72
N ARG A 159 22.46 -9.08 31.03
CA ARG A 159 21.52 -8.14 31.68
C ARG A 159 21.69 -6.68 31.27
N ARG A 160 22.83 -6.28 30.70
CA ARG A 160 23.03 -4.89 30.24
C ARG A 160 21.99 -4.49 29.18
N TYR A 161 21.68 -5.39 28.26
CA TYR A 161 20.65 -5.13 27.24
C TYR A 161 19.26 -4.96 27.86
N TYR A 162 18.91 -5.83 28.83
CA TYR A 162 17.64 -5.72 29.55
C TYR A 162 17.54 -4.41 30.34
N GLN A 163 18.60 -4.01 31.02
CA GLN A 163 18.60 -2.79 31.85
C GLN A 163 18.37 -1.55 30.97
N VAL A 164 19.10 -1.43 29.86
CA VAL A 164 18.93 -0.30 28.92
C VAL A 164 17.54 -0.30 28.30
N ALA A 165 17.04 -1.44 27.83
CA ALA A 165 15.71 -1.56 27.25
C ALA A 165 14.62 -1.17 28.27
N ARG A 166 14.69 -1.72 29.49
CA ARG A 166 13.77 -1.41 30.59
C ARG A 166 13.72 0.08 30.87
N ASP A 167 14.88 0.68 31.10
CA ASP A 167 14.97 2.07 31.52
C ASP A 167 14.46 3.02 30.41
N ARG A 168 14.72 2.70 29.14
CA ARG A 168 14.22 3.48 28.00
C ARG A 168 12.71 3.33 27.82
N ILE A 169 12.16 2.11 27.91
CA ILE A 169 10.70 1.89 27.80
C ILE A 169 9.97 2.59 28.97
N LEU A 170 10.51 2.52 30.17
CA LEU A 170 9.93 3.21 31.33
C LEU A 170 10.00 4.73 31.20
N ALA A 171 11.11 5.27 30.69
CA ALA A 171 11.23 6.69 30.38
C ALA A 171 10.21 7.12 29.31
N PHE A 172 10.01 6.29 28.25
CA PHE A 172 8.95 6.51 27.28
C PHE A 172 7.56 6.54 27.92
N ALA A 173 7.26 5.59 28.82
CA ALA A 173 5.98 5.50 29.48
C ALA A 173 5.66 6.76 30.31
N VAL A 174 6.67 7.30 30.99
CA VAL A 174 6.56 8.55 31.77
C VAL A 174 6.39 9.76 30.85
N TRP A 175 7.20 9.84 29.80
CA TRP A 175 7.13 10.94 28.83
C TRP A 175 5.79 10.94 28.07
N GLU A 176 5.34 9.77 27.56
CA GLU A 176 4.08 9.63 26.84
C GLU A 176 2.87 10.05 27.71
N ALA A 177 2.88 9.69 28.98
CA ALA A 177 1.81 10.06 29.92
C ALA A 177 1.64 11.58 30.09
N GLN A 178 2.67 12.35 29.82
CA GLN A 178 2.66 13.82 29.92
C GLN A 178 2.13 14.48 28.63
N GLN A 179 2.13 13.77 27.50
CA GLN A 179 1.68 14.33 26.21
C GLN A 179 0.17 14.55 26.20
N ARG A 180 -0.27 15.65 25.57
CA ARG A 180 -1.68 16.05 25.47
C ARG A 180 -2.17 16.10 24.02
N SER A 181 -1.27 16.12 23.06
CA SER A 181 -1.55 16.16 21.63
C SER A 181 -0.68 15.14 20.89
N PRO A 182 -1.08 14.68 19.70
CA PRO A 182 -0.26 13.82 18.88
C PRO A 182 1.03 14.56 18.47
N ILE A 183 2.16 13.89 18.66
CA ILE A 183 3.47 14.35 18.24
C ILE A 183 4.02 13.29 17.31
N ALA A 184 4.27 13.62 16.06
CA ALA A 184 4.79 12.71 15.06
C ALA A 184 4.03 11.36 15.08
N PHE A 185 4.72 10.23 15.13
CA PHE A 185 4.12 8.88 15.17
C PHE A 185 3.77 8.39 16.58
N LEU A 186 3.84 9.22 17.63
CA LEU A 186 3.60 8.79 19.02
C LEU A 186 2.30 7.99 19.20
N TRP A 187 1.21 8.48 18.60
CA TRP A 187 -0.12 7.84 18.64
C TRP A 187 -0.60 7.38 17.27
N ASN A 188 0.35 7.14 16.37
CA ASN A 188 0.05 6.47 15.10
C ASN A 188 -0.49 5.06 15.37
N ASP A 189 -1.47 4.63 14.61
CA ASP A 189 -2.16 3.36 14.74
C ASP A 189 -1.23 2.14 14.67
N HIS A 190 -0.27 2.17 13.73
CA HIS A 190 0.74 1.12 13.57
C HIS A 190 1.70 1.11 14.77
N ALA A 191 2.24 2.28 15.16
CA ALA A 191 3.17 2.38 16.27
C ALA A 191 2.57 1.91 17.59
N ILE A 192 1.31 2.31 17.89
CA ILE A 192 0.63 1.84 19.11
C ILE A 192 0.44 0.32 19.09
N ALA A 193 0.05 -0.25 17.94
CA ALA A 193 -0.15 -1.69 17.83
C ALA A 193 1.17 -2.46 17.99
N ALA A 194 2.25 -2.02 17.36
CA ALA A 194 3.55 -2.67 17.40
C ALA A 194 4.16 -2.68 18.81
N ARG A 195 4.11 -1.55 19.53
CA ARG A 195 4.72 -1.45 20.86
C ARG A 195 4.04 -2.31 21.94
N ILE A 196 2.78 -2.76 21.72
CA ILE A 196 2.14 -3.69 22.66
C ILE A 196 2.98 -4.95 22.83
N SER A 197 3.49 -5.49 21.75
CA SER A 197 4.34 -6.67 21.76
C SER A 197 5.61 -6.48 22.59
N VAL A 198 6.23 -5.30 22.45
CA VAL A 198 7.42 -4.94 23.21
C VAL A 198 7.12 -4.79 24.71
N MET A 199 5.98 -4.19 25.03
CA MET A 199 5.54 -4.04 26.43
C MET A 199 5.22 -5.40 27.09
N VAL A 200 4.61 -6.33 26.35
CA VAL A 200 4.36 -7.70 26.82
C VAL A 200 5.67 -8.43 27.08
N ARG A 201 6.66 -8.29 26.17
CA ARG A 201 8.00 -8.86 26.33
C ARG A 201 8.72 -8.28 27.57
N LEU A 202 8.71 -6.95 27.71
CA LEU A 202 9.29 -6.34 28.91
C LEU A 202 8.60 -6.83 30.21
N TRP A 203 7.26 -6.90 30.19
CA TRP A 203 6.49 -7.36 31.37
C TRP A 203 6.88 -8.76 31.80
N GLN A 204 7.17 -9.68 30.89
CA GLN A 204 7.62 -11.03 31.25
C GLN A 204 8.83 -11.01 32.19
N HIS A 205 9.78 -10.12 31.96
CA HIS A 205 10.98 -9.99 32.76
C HIS A 205 10.75 -9.08 33.99
N LEU A 206 10.10 -7.92 33.78
CA LEU A 206 9.90 -6.89 34.80
C LEU A 206 9.04 -7.38 35.98
N ARG A 207 8.04 -8.22 35.73
CA ARG A 207 7.14 -8.73 36.79
C ARG A 207 7.88 -9.51 37.88
N GLY A 208 8.92 -10.25 37.50
CA GLY A 208 9.76 -11.05 38.40
C GLY A 208 11.07 -10.36 38.84
N ASP A 209 11.35 -9.16 38.33
CA ASP A 209 12.54 -8.40 38.65
C ASP A 209 12.42 -7.81 40.09
N THR A 210 13.29 -8.26 40.98
CA THR A 210 13.32 -7.81 42.38
C THR A 210 13.83 -6.39 42.51
N ASP A 211 14.62 -5.91 41.55
CA ASP A 211 15.17 -4.56 41.52
C ASP A 211 14.15 -3.54 40.99
N ALA A 212 13.06 -4.02 40.36
CA ALA A 212 12.03 -3.17 39.82
C ALA A 212 11.06 -2.67 40.89
N THR A 213 10.92 -1.36 40.98
CA THR A 213 10.01 -0.71 41.92
C THR A 213 8.53 -0.88 41.47
N VAL A 214 7.60 -0.74 42.42
CA VAL A 214 6.16 -0.75 42.15
C VAL A 214 5.82 0.36 41.13
N ALA A 215 6.38 1.55 41.29
CA ALA A 215 6.15 2.68 40.41
C ALA A 215 6.59 2.39 38.95
N GLN A 216 7.66 1.64 38.75
CA GLN A 216 8.09 1.21 37.42
C GLN A 216 7.10 0.23 36.79
N LYS A 217 6.59 -0.73 37.55
CA LYS A 217 5.55 -1.67 37.12
C LYS A 217 4.24 -0.92 36.78
N GLU A 218 3.86 0.05 37.61
CA GLU A 218 2.70 0.93 37.37
C GLU A 218 2.84 1.76 36.09
N ALA A 219 4.02 2.32 35.84
CA ALA A 219 4.29 3.09 34.64
C ALA A 219 4.10 2.25 33.36
N LEU A 220 4.62 1.03 33.32
CA LEU A 220 4.45 0.13 32.19
C LEU A 220 2.98 -0.26 31.99
N ILE A 221 2.30 -0.71 33.04
CA ILE A 221 0.88 -1.08 32.95
C ILE A 221 0.00 0.13 32.58
N GLY A 222 0.31 1.31 33.10
CA GLY A 222 -0.34 2.55 32.70
C GLY A 222 -0.19 2.84 31.20
N LEU A 223 0.98 2.59 30.60
CA LEU A 223 1.21 2.71 29.16
C LEU A 223 0.39 1.67 28.38
N VAL A 224 0.32 0.43 28.84
CA VAL A 224 -0.54 -0.62 28.24
C VAL A 224 -2.00 -0.20 28.26
N MET A 225 -2.51 0.29 29.38
CA MET A 225 -3.89 0.75 29.51
C MET A 225 -4.21 1.90 28.53
N ARG A 226 -3.37 2.93 28.48
CA ARG A 226 -3.54 4.05 27.56
C ARG A 226 -3.48 3.61 26.08
N SER A 227 -2.55 2.71 25.75
CA SER A 227 -2.43 2.14 24.41
C SER A 227 -3.69 1.35 24.03
N GLY A 228 -4.22 0.51 24.92
CA GLY A 228 -5.47 -0.22 24.71
C GLY A 228 -6.67 0.71 24.50
N GLU A 229 -6.75 1.80 25.26
CA GLU A 229 -7.80 2.81 25.05
C GLU A 229 -7.70 3.52 23.70
N LEU A 230 -6.49 3.89 23.26
CA LEU A 230 -6.26 4.49 21.95
C LEU A 230 -6.63 3.52 20.83
N LEU A 231 -6.17 2.29 20.90
CA LEU A 231 -6.51 1.24 19.90
C LEU A 231 -8.02 0.97 19.84
N ALA A 232 -8.72 1.06 20.96
CA ALA A 232 -10.16 0.84 21.01
C ALA A 232 -10.98 1.99 20.39
N LYS A 233 -10.40 3.19 20.25
CA LYS A 233 -11.14 4.35 19.69
C LYS A 233 -11.56 4.11 18.24
N PRO A 234 -12.85 4.28 17.89
CA PRO A 234 -13.32 4.06 16.51
C PRO A 234 -12.62 4.93 15.47
N LYS A 235 -12.28 6.17 15.82
CA LYS A 235 -11.62 7.11 14.91
C LYS A 235 -10.16 6.77 14.61
N LEU A 236 -9.48 6.00 15.46
CA LEU A 236 -8.11 5.56 15.26
C LEU A 236 -8.01 4.18 14.62
N PHE A 237 -9.15 3.58 14.25
CA PHE A 237 -9.17 2.26 13.65
C PHE A 237 -8.99 2.35 12.13
N THR A 238 -7.85 1.85 11.64
CA THR A 238 -7.50 1.83 10.21
C THR A 238 -8.07 0.59 9.55
N VAL A 239 -9.37 0.65 9.24
CA VAL A 239 -10.17 -0.53 8.85
C VAL A 239 -9.74 -1.18 7.52
N ARG A 240 -9.09 -0.43 6.61
CA ARG A 240 -8.84 -0.92 5.24
C ARG A 240 -7.65 -1.88 5.09
N THR A 241 -6.65 -1.78 5.94
CA THR A 241 -5.33 -2.37 5.73
C THR A 241 -4.93 -3.31 6.87
N ASN A 242 -3.76 -3.93 6.73
CA ASN A 242 -3.10 -4.72 7.77
C ASN A 242 -2.98 -3.96 9.11
N HIS A 243 -2.89 -2.61 9.09
CA HIS A 243 -2.86 -1.82 10.33
C HIS A 243 -4.05 -2.13 11.24
N GLY A 244 -5.28 -2.20 10.66
CA GLY A 244 -6.46 -2.57 11.43
C GLY A 244 -6.40 -4.00 11.99
N VAL A 245 -5.84 -4.93 11.23
CA VAL A 245 -5.60 -6.30 11.72
C VAL A 245 -4.60 -6.29 12.87
N MET A 246 -3.49 -5.53 12.73
CA MET A 246 -2.48 -5.36 13.79
C MET A 246 -3.05 -4.70 15.05
N GLN A 247 -3.92 -3.70 14.91
CA GLN A 247 -4.61 -3.08 16.04
C GLN A 247 -5.48 -4.09 16.80
N ASN A 248 -6.20 -4.95 16.09
CA ASN A 248 -7.01 -6.01 16.70
C ASN A 248 -6.14 -7.06 17.37
N ILE A 249 -5.03 -7.47 16.74
CA ILE A 249 -4.02 -8.34 17.35
C ILE A 249 -3.48 -7.75 18.64
N ALA A 250 -3.14 -6.48 18.66
CA ALA A 250 -2.62 -5.79 19.85
C ALA A 250 -3.63 -5.80 21.00
N LEU A 251 -4.92 -5.55 20.73
CA LEU A 251 -5.98 -5.66 21.74
C LEU A 251 -6.14 -7.09 22.27
N LEU A 252 -6.04 -8.09 21.40
CA LEU A 252 -6.05 -9.51 21.80
C LEU A 252 -4.84 -9.89 22.64
N GLN A 253 -3.65 -9.35 22.35
CA GLN A 253 -2.43 -9.54 23.15
C GLN A 253 -2.59 -8.95 24.54
N ILE A 254 -3.12 -7.72 24.66
CA ILE A 254 -3.40 -7.11 25.96
C ILE A 254 -4.36 -8.01 26.74
N ALA A 255 -5.39 -8.55 26.09
CA ALA A 255 -6.38 -9.40 26.75
C ALA A 255 -5.79 -10.69 27.32
N VAL A 256 -4.84 -11.31 26.62
CA VAL A 256 -4.15 -12.52 27.11
C VAL A 256 -3.11 -12.19 28.18
N ALA A 257 -2.27 -11.17 27.93
CA ALA A 257 -1.15 -10.86 28.82
C ALA A 257 -1.58 -10.16 30.12
N PHE A 258 -2.67 -9.40 30.08
CA PHE A 258 -3.14 -8.56 31.18
C PHE A 258 -4.66 -8.76 31.45
N PRO A 259 -5.13 -9.98 31.71
CA PRO A 259 -6.57 -10.30 31.77
C PRO A 259 -7.33 -9.61 32.91
N LEU A 260 -6.62 -9.10 33.94
CA LEU A 260 -7.22 -8.46 35.10
C LEU A 260 -7.39 -6.93 34.95
N LEU A 261 -6.98 -6.33 33.81
CA LEU A 261 -7.21 -4.91 33.58
C LEU A 261 -8.71 -4.64 33.31
N PRO A 262 -9.24 -3.49 33.78
CA PRO A 262 -10.70 -3.25 33.81
C PRO A 262 -11.44 -3.36 32.48
N LYS A 263 -10.77 -3.02 31.36
CA LYS A 263 -11.39 -2.98 30.01
C LYS A 263 -11.01 -4.16 29.12
N THR A 264 -10.29 -5.14 29.63
CA THR A 264 -9.71 -6.26 28.85
C THR A 264 -10.77 -7.05 28.09
N LYS A 265 -11.88 -7.39 28.76
CA LYS A 265 -12.99 -8.10 28.11
C LYS A 265 -13.56 -7.28 26.95
N TYR A 266 -13.81 -5.98 27.15
CA TYR A 266 -14.30 -5.09 26.11
C TYR A 266 -13.32 -5.00 24.93
N TRP A 267 -12.02 -4.85 25.17
CA TRP A 267 -11.01 -4.78 24.13
C TRP A 267 -10.93 -6.08 23.31
N ARG A 268 -10.99 -7.23 23.97
CA ARG A 268 -11.05 -8.54 23.30
C ARG A 268 -12.26 -8.66 22.38
N ASP A 269 -13.45 -8.39 22.91
CA ASP A 269 -14.71 -8.55 22.20
C ASP A 269 -14.76 -7.57 20.99
N LEU A 270 -14.30 -6.33 21.19
CA LEU A 270 -14.17 -5.33 20.13
C LEU A 270 -13.19 -5.76 19.03
N ALA A 271 -12.05 -6.32 19.40
CA ALA A 271 -11.04 -6.79 18.44
C ALA A 271 -11.60 -7.91 17.55
N ILE A 272 -12.33 -8.86 18.12
CA ILE A 272 -12.97 -9.95 17.37
C ILE A 272 -14.05 -9.38 16.42
N GLU A 273 -14.90 -8.47 16.91
CA GLU A 273 -15.92 -7.84 16.10
C GLU A 273 -15.34 -7.07 14.90
N ARG A 274 -14.28 -6.29 15.13
CA ARG A 274 -13.58 -5.54 14.08
C ARG A 274 -12.92 -6.46 13.06
N LEU A 275 -12.30 -7.55 13.52
CA LEU A 275 -11.66 -8.53 12.65
C LEU A 275 -12.69 -9.20 11.74
N GLU A 276 -13.83 -9.63 12.28
CA GLU A 276 -14.94 -10.20 11.49
C GLU A 276 -15.47 -9.23 10.43
N LEU A 277 -15.55 -7.94 10.78
CA LEU A 277 -15.94 -6.90 9.82
C LEU A 277 -14.90 -6.77 8.69
N GLN A 278 -13.60 -6.76 9.02
CA GLN A 278 -12.52 -6.66 8.04
C GLN A 278 -12.47 -7.86 7.10
N LEU A 279 -12.67 -9.08 7.60
CA LEU A 279 -12.70 -10.30 6.78
C LEU A 279 -13.72 -10.23 5.64
N GLY A 280 -14.70 -9.32 5.71
CA GLY A 280 -15.67 -9.10 4.65
C GLY A 280 -15.11 -8.53 3.36
N PHE A 281 -13.93 -7.92 3.39
CA PHE A 281 -13.32 -7.26 2.25
C PHE A 281 -11.79 -7.28 2.27
N TYR A 282 -11.16 -7.69 3.36
CA TYR A 282 -9.70 -7.75 3.48
C TYR A 282 -9.12 -8.96 2.74
N VAL A 283 -9.85 -10.06 2.72
CA VAL A 283 -9.51 -11.25 1.96
C VAL A 283 -10.65 -11.55 0.99
N SER A 284 -10.33 -11.78 -0.27
CA SER A 284 -11.33 -12.23 -1.26
C SER A 284 -11.75 -13.67 -1.03
N ASP A 285 -12.87 -14.07 -1.64
CA ASP A 285 -13.30 -15.47 -1.63
C ASP A 285 -12.32 -16.42 -2.33
N GLU A 286 -11.36 -15.85 -3.08
CA GLU A 286 -10.27 -16.58 -3.73
C GLU A 286 -9.05 -16.73 -2.82
N GLY A 287 -9.13 -16.29 -1.55
CA GLY A 287 -8.04 -16.35 -0.59
C GLY A 287 -6.94 -15.30 -0.81
N VAL A 288 -7.19 -14.23 -1.53
CA VAL A 288 -6.20 -13.18 -1.79
C VAL A 288 -6.40 -12.00 -0.84
N VAL A 289 -5.33 -11.60 -0.14
CA VAL A 289 -5.32 -10.34 0.64
C VAL A 289 -5.37 -9.15 -0.31
N LEU A 290 -6.42 -8.33 -0.18
CA LEU A 290 -6.74 -7.26 -1.12
C LEU A 290 -5.92 -5.96 -0.88
N GLU A 291 -4.68 -6.07 -0.40
CA GLU A 291 -3.69 -5.00 -0.41
C GLU A 291 -2.85 -4.98 -1.70
N HIS A 292 -3.10 -5.95 -2.58
CA HIS A 292 -2.56 -6.01 -3.95
C HIS A 292 -1.03 -5.94 -4.03
N SER A 293 -0.37 -6.60 -3.10
CA SER A 293 1.08 -6.79 -3.06
C SER A 293 1.38 -8.23 -2.66
N ALA A 294 2.34 -8.87 -3.30
CA ALA A 294 2.74 -10.23 -2.97
C ALA A 294 3.36 -10.31 -1.56
N GLY A 295 4.17 -9.32 -1.19
CA GLY A 295 4.75 -9.23 0.16
C GLY A 295 3.71 -9.02 1.25
N TYR A 296 2.78 -8.08 1.03
CA TYR A 296 1.70 -7.83 2.00
C TYR A 296 0.64 -8.93 2.05
N HIS A 297 0.52 -9.75 0.99
CA HIS A 297 -0.27 -10.97 1.06
C HIS A 297 0.30 -11.96 2.08
N LEU A 298 1.62 -12.22 2.05
CA LEU A 298 2.27 -13.08 3.04
C LEU A 298 2.16 -12.51 4.46
N LEU A 299 2.36 -11.20 4.62
CA LEU A 299 2.19 -10.53 5.91
C LEU A 299 0.75 -10.68 6.42
N GLY A 300 -0.25 -10.43 5.58
CA GLY A 300 -1.67 -10.58 5.93
C GLY A 300 -2.01 -12.01 6.38
N THR A 301 -1.48 -13.02 5.69
CA THR A 301 -1.62 -14.43 6.07
C THR A 301 -1.07 -14.68 7.48
N GLN A 302 0.13 -14.18 7.78
CA GLN A 302 0.75 -14.31 9.11
C GLN A 302 -0.08 -13.60 10.19
N LEU A 303 -0.56 -12.40 9.91
CA LEU A 303 -1.37 -11.62 10.85
C LEU A 303 -2.70 -12.32 11.18
N LEU A 304 -3.40 -12.87 10.17
CA LEU A 304 -4.64 -13.62 10.38
C LEU A 304 -4.41 -14.89 11.21
N ALA A 305 -3.31 -15.59 10.94
CA ALA A 305 -2.88 -16.75 11.71
C ALA A 305 -2.63 -16.41 13.18
N ALA A 306 -1.92 -15.31 13.43
CA ALA A 306 -1.65 -14.82 14.77
C ALA A 306 -2.92 -14.40 15.50
N ALA A 307 -3.84 -13.71 14.82
CA ALA A 307 -5.14 -13.34 15.38
C ALA A 307 -5.94 -14.58 15.81
N ALA A 308 -6.03 -15.61 14.96
CA ALA A 308 -6.72 -16.86 15.29
C ALA A 308 -6.11 -17.54 16.52
N ARG A 309 -4.79 -17.55 16.63
CA ARG A 309 -4.09 -18.12 17.81
C ARG A 309 -4.38 -17.32 19.08
N LEU A 310 -4.32 -15.98 19.01
CA LEU A 310 -4.61 -15.13 20.17
C LEU A 310 -6.07 -15.24 20.62
N ILE A 311 -7.02 -15.42 19.68
CA ILE A 311 -8.43 -15.71 20.03
C ILE A 311 -8.51 -16.99 20.88
N ARG A 312 -7.78 -18.05 20.52
CA ARG A 312 -7.74 -19.30 21.32
C ARG A 312 -7.09 -19.10 22.69
N LEU A 313 -5.98 -18.37 22.76
CA LEU A 313 -5.34 -18.04 24.03
C LEU A 313 -6.27 -17.23 24.96
N ASN A 314 -7.24 -16.53 24.40
CA ASN A 314 -8.34 -15.88 25.12
C ASN A 314 -9.49 -16.83 25.49
N GLY A 315 -9.36 -18.15 25.27
CA GLY A 315 -10.37 -19.15 25.59
C GLY A 315 -11.55 -19.18 24.63
N MET A 316 -11.41 -18.67 23.40
CA MET A 316 -12.47 -18.60 22.39
C MET A 316 -12.08 -19.37 21.12
N ALA A 317 -13.06 -19.86 20.37
CA ALA A 317 -12.82 -20.44 19.04
C ALA A 317 -12.79 -19.34 17.97
N PRO A 318 -11.80 -19.35 17.03
CA PRO A 318 -11.88 -18.54 15.83
C PRO A 318 -13.11 -18.91 15.01
N SER A 319 -13.69 -17.93 14.31
CA SER A 319 -14.82 -18.20 13.43
C SER A 319 -14.43 -19.07 12.22
N GLU A 320 -15.39 -19.79 11.65
CA GLU A 320 -15.20 -20.56 10.42
C GLU A 320 -14.71 -19.65 9.27
N ARG A 321 -15.18 -18.40 9.24
CA ARG A 321 -14.76 -17.40 8.27
C ARG A 321 -13.28 -17.06 8.39
N LEU A 322 -12.77 -16.85 9.60
CA LEU A 322 -11.35 -16.57 9.82
C LEU A 322 -10.50 -17.79 9.43
N VAL A 323 -10.95 -18.99 9.80
CA VAL A 323 -10.27 -20.24 9.46
C VAL A 323 -10.23 -20.43 7.94
N GLY A 324 -11.34 -20.25 7.25
CA GLY A 324 -11.42 -20.35 5.78
C GLY A 324 -10.56 -19.30 5.07
N ALA A 325 -10.53 -18.05 5.59
CA ALA A 325 -9.66 -17.00 5.07
C ALA A 325 -8.17 -17.37 5.19
N ILE A 326 -7.74 -17.92 6.33
CA ILE A 326 -6.37 -18.37 6.53
C ILE A 326 -5.99 -19.48 5.54
N GLN A 327 -6.87 -20.49 5.36
CA GLN A 327 -6.64 -21.59 4.43
C GLN A 327 -6.52 -21.08 2.98
N GLY A 328 -7.42 -20.18 2.58
CA GLY A 328 -7.37 -19.56 1.25
C GLY A 328 -6.09 -18.75 1.02
N THR A 329 -5.69 -17.93 2.01
CA THR A 329 -4.45 -17.13 1.89
C THR A 329 -3.20 -17.99 1.86
N GLU A 330 -3.19 -19.13 2.53
CA GLU A 330 -2.09 -20.12 2.43
C GLU A 330 -1.99 -20.72 1.02
N GLN A 331 -3.10 -21.07 0.39
CA GLN A 331 -3.11 -21.60 -0.97
C GLN A 331 -2.55 -20.60 -1.98
N PHE A 332 -2.97 -19.34 -1.91
CA PHE A 332 -2.44 -18.30 -2.80
C PHE A 332 -0.96 -18.01 -2.49
N SER A 333 -0.54 -18.03 -1.22
CA SER A 333 0.88 -17.90 -0.82
C SER A 333 1.75 -18.99 -1.46
N ARG A 334 1.28 -20.24 -1.50
CA ARG A 334 1.98 -21.37 -2.16
C ARG A 334 2.10 -21.19 -3.66
N ALA A 335 1.08 -20.59 -4.29
CA ALA A 335 1.13 -20.29 -5.72
C ALA A 335 2.09 -19.13 -6.05
N LEU A 336 2.25 -18.15 -5.14
CA LEU A 336 3.15 -17.01 -5.32
C LEU A 336 4.62 -17.34 -5.09
N LEU A 337 4.92 -18.14 -4.05
CA LEU A 337 6.28 -18.41 -3.61
C LEU A 337 7.06 -19.23 -4.63
N ARG A 338 8.23 -18.73 -4.98
CA ARG A 338 9.17 -19.39 -5.89
C ARG A 338 10.05 -20.38 -5.12
N PRO A 339 10.68 -21.37 -5.80
CA PRO A 339 11.53 -22.36 -5.15
C PRO A 339 12.65 -21.76 -4.29
N ASP A 340 13.18 -20.62 -4.67
CA ASP A 340 14.22 -19.89 -3.94
C ASP A 340 13.68 -19.01 -2.79
N GLY A 341 12.36 -18.97 -2.59
CA GLY A 341 11.70 -18.17 -1.57
C GLY A 341 11.45 -16.71 -1.95
N THR A 342 11.75 -16.32 -3.19
CA THR A 342 11.44 -14.97 -3.69
C THR A 342 9.99 -14.85 -4.14
N LEU A 343 9.55 -13.61 -4.40
CA LEU A 343 8.19 -13.26 -4.80
C LEU A 343 8.19 -12.41 -6.08
N PRO A 344 7.10 -12.45 -6.86
CA PRO A 344 6.92 -11.54 -7.99
C PRO A 344 6.71 -10.09 -7.51
N ALA A 345 7.23 -9.13 -8.28
CA ALA A 345 7.23 -7.70 -7.95
C ALA A 345 5.90 -7.01 -8.26
N PHE A 346 4.86 -7.29 -7.50
CA PHE A 346 3.60 -6.57 -7.56
C PHE A 346 3.38 -5.75 -6.29
N GLY A 347 2.95 -4.49 -6.45
CA GLY A 347 2.79 -3.57 -5.34
C GLY A 347 4.07 -3.47 -4.48
N ASN A 348 3.91 -3.13 -3.21
CA ASN A 348 5.02 -3.03 -2.26
C ASN A 348 5.61 -4.42 -1.92
N THR A 349 6.39 -4.99 -2.84
CA THR A 349 7.05 -6.30 -2.67
C THR A 349 8.57 -6.15 -2.85
N ASP A 350 9.34 -6.57 -1.86
CA ASP A 350 10.81 -6.64 -1.99
C ASP A 350 11.20 -7.89 -2.81
N VAL A 351 11.67 -7.66 -4.01
CA VAL A 351 11.94 -8.71 -5.01
C VAL A 351 13.07 -9.66 -4.59
N GLY A 352 14.12 -9.15 -3.97
CA GLY A 352 15.32 -9.93 -3.64
C GLY A 352 15.29 -10.58 -2.25
N SER A 353 14.27 -10.36 -1.46
CA SER A 353 14.12 -10.95 -0.14
C SER A 353 13.55 -12.36 -0.23
N ARG A 354 14.08 -13.26 0.61
CA ARG A 354 13.54 -14.61 0.77
C ARG A 354 12.47 -14.61 1.86
N HIS A 355 11.34 -15.19 1.53
CA HIS A 355 10.17 -15.25 2.41
C HIS A 355 9.96 -16.67 2.92
N ALA A 356 9.37 -16.77 4.10
CA ALA A 356 8.92 -18.03 4.67
C ALA A 356 7.41 -18.19 4.45
N LEU A 357 7.00 -19.41 4.16
CA LEU A 357 5.59 -19.78 4.13
C LEU A 357 5.11 -20.08 5.55
N THR A 358 4.09 -19.38 6.00
CA THR A 358 3.41 -19.71 7.25
C THR A 358 2.28 -20.69 6.97
N VAL A 359 2.37 -21.88 7.51
CA VAL A 359 1.36 -22.95 7.36
C VAL A 359 0.70 -23.21 8.70
N ILE A 360 -0.61 -23.26 8.68
CA ILE A 360 -1.42 -23.68 9.84
C ILE A 360 -2.04 -25.03 9.48
N SER A 361 -1.25 -26.09 9.62
CA SER A 361 -1.66 -27.44 9.27
C SER A 361 -2.77 -28.01 10.15
N ASP A 362 -2.99 -27.41 11.30
CA ASP A 362 -4.08 -27.77 12.21
C ASP A 362 -4.51 -26.51 12.98
N VAL A 363 -5.62 -25.98 12.52
CA VAL A 363 -6.21 -24.77 13.09
C VAL A 363 -6.65 -25.00 14.55
N GLU A 364 -6.83 -26.25 14.99
CA GLU A 364 -7.32 -26.55 16.34
C GLU A 364 -6.22 -26.61 17.39
N THR A 365 -5.03 -27.09 17.06
CA THR A 365 -4.02 -27.45 18.08
C THR A 365 -2.62 -26.88 17.84
N SER A 366 -2.25 -26.47 16.62
CA SER A 366 -0.84 -26.21 16.31
C SER A 366 -0.46 -24.73 16.20
N ARG A 367 0.76 -24.46 16.68
CA ARG A 367 1.46 -23.21 16.39
C ARG A 367 1.72 -23.10 14.89
N PRO A 368 1.64 -21.88 14.30
CA PRO A 368 2.02 -21.68 12.92
C PRO A 368 3.43 -22.21 12.67
N LYS A 369 3.59 -23.05 11.66
CA LYS A 369 4.90 -23.52 11.23
C LYS A 369 5.41 -22.64 10.10
N LYS A 370 6.64 -22.17 10.23
CA LYS A 370 7.33 -21.45 9.17
C LYS A 370 8.15 -22.45 8.36
N PHE A 371 7.93 -22.47 7.05
CA PHE A 371 8.72 -23.20 6.10
C PHE A 371 9.57 -22.22 5.32
N VAL A 372 10.85 -22.53 5.17
CA VAL A 372 11.79 -21.74 4.38
C VAL A 372 12.14 -22.47 3.09
N ALA A 373 12.62 -21.73 2.10
CA ALA A 373 13.08 -22.31 0.84
C ALA A 373 14.12 -23.45 1.06
N PRO A 374 14.20 -24.45 0.17
CA PRO A 374 13.53 -24.48 -1.14
C PRO A 374 12.05 -24.92 -1.08
N PHE A 375 11.21 -24.28 -1.91
CA PHE A 375 9.82 -24.66 -2.09
C PHE A 375 9.63 -25.46 -3.36
N SER A 376 8.68 -26.41 -3.35
CA SER A 376 8.23 -27.05 -4.57
C SER A 376 7.17 -26.17 -5.26
N PRO A 377 7.24 -25.99 -6.59
CA PRO A 377 6.17 -25.38 -7.34
C PRO A 377 4.84 -26.12 -7.10
N PRO A 378 3.68 -25.44 -7.18
CA PRO A 378 2.37 -26.10 -7.03
C PRO A 378 2.18 -27.16 -8.12
N ALA A 379 1.45 -28.23 -7.82
CA ALA A 379 1.17 -29.28 -8.79
C ALA A 379 0.34 -28.76 -9.98
N GLU A 380 -0.56 -27.80 -9.71
CA GLU A 380 -1.33 -27.13 -10.73
C GLU A 380 -0.47 -26.14 -11.50
N THR A 381 -0.48 -26.28 -12.85
CA THR A 381 0.35 -25.45 -13.73
C THR A 381 -0.28 -24.12 -14.11
N ALA A 382 -1.55 -23.89 -13.79
CA ALA A 382 -2.25 -22.63 -14.02
C ALA A 382 -3.30 -22.40 -12.93
N ALA A 383 -3.23 -21.24 -12.27
CA ALA A 383 -4.21 -20.78 -11.30
C ALA A 383 -4.74 -19.42 -11.70
N LEU A 384 -6.04 -19.24 -11.61
CA LEU A 384 -6.74 -18.03 -12.00
C LEU A 384 -7.54 -17.47 -10.83
N PHE A 385 -7.31 -16.20 -10.50
CA PHE A 385 -7.97 -15.45 -9.43
C PHE A 385 -8.65 -14.20 -10.01
N PRO A 386 -9.74 -14.36 -10.78
CA PRO A 386 -10.30 -13.29 -11.59
C PRO A 386 -10.92 -12.17 -10.77
N ILE A 387 -11.43 -12.43 -9.56
CA ILE A 387 -12.00 -11.41 -8.66
C ILE A 387 -10.88 -10.53 -8.11
N SER A 388 -9.77 -11.16 -7.71
CA SER A 388 -8.61 -10.51 -7.12
C SER A 388 -7.66 -9.93 -8.15
N GLY A 389 -7.78 -10.36 -9.42
CA GLY A 389 -7.02 -9.83 -10.55
C GLY A 389 -5.63 -10.44 -10.71
N TYR A 390 -5.51 -11.78 -10.63
CA TYR A 390 -4.25 -12.48 -10.84
C TYR A 390 -4.42 -13.75 -11.68
N ALA A 391 -3.41 -14.04 -12.52
CA ALA A 391 -3.19 -15.35 -13.11
C ALA A 391 -1.75 -15.76 -12.86
N LEU A 392 -1.54 -17.00 -12.40
CA LEU A 392 -0.24 -17.57 -12.10
C LEU A 392 -0.05 -18.83 -12.94
N TRP A 393 0.99 -18.84 -13.76
CA TRP A 393 1.32 -19.94 -14.63
C TRP A 393 2.67 -20.54 -14.21
N TRP A 394 2.68 -21.84 -13.96
CA TRP A 394 3.85 -22.59 -13.57
C TRP A 394 4.27 -23.59 -14.64
N SER A 395 5.55 -23.78 -14.80
CA SER A 395 6.15 -24.92 -15.52
C SER A 395 7.14 -25.63 -14.61
N HIS A 396 7.20 -26.95 -14.75
CA HIS A 396 8.10 -27.78 -13.93
C HIS A 396 9.29 -28.30 -14.72
N SER A 397 9.20 -28.35 -16.05
CA SER A 397 10.19 -28.97 -16.93
C SER A 397 10.58 -28.02 -18.06
N PRO A 398 11.85 -27.98 -18.44
CA PRO A 398 13.00 -28.68 -17.84
C PRO A 398 13.42 -28.12 -16.47
N MET A 399 13.04 -26.89 -16.15
CA MET A 399 13.31 -26.22 -14.88
C MET A 399 12.05 -25.44 -14.43
N PRO A 400 11.88 -25.19 -13.13
CA PRO A 400 10.79 -24.37 -12.65
C PRO A 400 10.79 -22.96 -13.27
N ALA A 401 9.64 -22.57 -13.81
CA ALA A 401 9.41 -21.23 -14.34
C ALA A 401 8.04 -20.72 -13.90
N GLN A 402 7.94 -19.42 -13.65
CA GLN A 402 6.71 -18.75 -13.22
C GLN A 402 6.44 -17.54 -14.09
N THR A 403 5.23 -17.45 -14.63
CA THR A 403 4.69 -16.22 -15.19
C THR A 403 3.50 -15.77 -14.35
N VAL A 404 3.51 -14.54 -13.89
CA VAL A 404 2.39 -13.96 -13.12
C VAL A 404 1.89 -12.71 -13.82
N LEU A 405 0.58 -12.67 -14.04
CA LEU A 405 -0.11 -11.49 -14.54
C LEU A 405 -0.91 -10.86 -13.41
N ALA A 406 -0.89 -9.53 -13.33
CA ALA A 406 -1.65 -8.77 -12.36
C ALA A 406 -2.51 -7.69 -13.05
N TRP A 407 -3.82 -7.69 -12.73
CA TRP A 407 -4.77 -6.66 -13.15
C TRP A 407 -5.72 -6.30 -12.02
N ALA A 408 -5.26 -6.44 -10.78
CA ALA A 408 -6.08 -6.20 -9.60
C ALA A 408 -6.76 -4.83 -9.68
N ASN A 409 -8.07 -4.81 -9.44
CA ASN A 409 -8.84 -3.57 -9.44
C ASN A 409 -8.32 -2.61 -8.36
N HIS A 410 -8.23 -1.34 -8.72
CA HIS A 410 -7.80 -0.29 -7.81
C HIS A 410 -8.84 -0.08 -6.70
N LEU A 411 -8.61 -0.66 -5.53
CA LEU A 411 -9.46 -0.52 -4.33
C LEU A 411 -8.92 0.52 -3.34
N GLN A 412 -8.00 1.39 -3.78
CA GLN A 412 -7.37 2.44 -2.97
C GLN A 412 -6.64 1.93 -1.72
N HIS A 413 -5.92 0.82 -1.83
CA HIS A 413 -5.03 0.33 -0.77
C HIS A 413 -3.64 0.94 -0.90
N GLY A 414 -3.02 1.28 0.23
CA GLY A 414 -1.74 1.99 0.28
C GLY A 414 -0.53 1.21 -0.27
N HIS A 415 -0.67 -0.09 -0.55
CA HIS A 415 0.40 -0.95 -1.05
C HIS A 415 0.24 -1.36 -2.52
N LYS A 416 -0.86 -0.92 -3.15
CA LYS A 416 -1.14 -1.10 -4.57
C LYS A 416 -0.39 -0.07 -5.39
N HIS A 417 0.31 -0.54 -6.43
CA HIS A 417 0.92 0.32 -7.45
C HIS A 417 -0.03 0.57 -8.63
N ALA A 418 0.33 1.48 -9.51
CA ALA A 418 -0.32 1.59 -10.81
C ALA A 418 0.32 0.58 -11.76
N ASP A 419 -0.19 -0.66 -11.75
CA ASP A 419 0.40 -1.82 -12.40
C ASP A 419 -0.62 -2.72 -13.13
N GLU A 420 -1.76 -2.18 -13.58
CA GLU A 420 -2.76 -2.91 -14.34
C GLU A 420 -2.74 -2.58 -15.83
N PRO A 421 -2.59 -3.57 -16.73
CA PRO A 421 -2.18 -4.96 -16.54
C PRO A 421 -0.66 -5.08 -16.62
N SER A 422 -0.04 -5.72 -15.65
CA SER A 422 1.40 -6.00 -15.68
C SER A 422 1.70 -7.49 -15.59
N LEU A 423 2.95 -7.86 -15.85
CA LEU A 423 3.40 -9.23 -15.75
C LEU A 423 4.82 -9.34 -15.19
N ASN A 424 5.11 -10.48 -14.56
CA ASN A 424 6.45 -10.89 -14.14
C ASN A 424 6.78 -12.25 -14.78
N ILE A 425 8.01 -12.41 -15.22
CA ILE A 425 8.53 -13.66 -15.79
C ILE A 425 9.78 -14.06 -15.00
N TRP A 426 9.74 -15.23 -14.40
CA TRP A 426 10.84 -15.76 -13.60
C TRP A 426 11.17 -17.19 -14.00
N SER A 427 12.43 -17.47 -14.17
CA SER A 427 12.96 -18.84 -14.25
C SER A 427 14.43 -18.86 -13.85
N ARG A 428 14.94 -20.04 -13.41
CA ARG A 428 16.36 -20.26 -13.12
C ARG A 428 16.98 -19.24 -12.15
N GLY A 429 16.18 -18.65 -11.24
CA GLY A 429 16.62 -17.67 -10.25
C GLY A 429 16.78 -16.24 -10.78
N TYR A 430 16.29 -15.93 -11.99
CA TYR A 430 16.27 -14.60 -12.58
C TYR A 430 14.85 -14.09 -12.78
N ASP A 431 14.62 -12.81 -12.46
CA ASP A 431 13.45 -12.06 -12.88
C ASP A 431 13.68 -11.48 -14.28
N TRP A 432 13.39 -12.26 -15.33
CA TRP A 432 13.62 -11.84 -16.71
C TRP A 432 12.84 -10.56 -17.06
N ILE A 433 11.59 -10.47 -16.59
CA ILE A 433 10.77 -9.27 -16.64
C ILE A 433 10.16 -9.06 -15.26
N THR A 434 10.27 -7.84 -14.74
CA THR A 434 9.86 -7.49 -13.39
C THR A 434 9.32 -6.07 -13.28
N GLY A 435 8.77 -5.72 -12.13
CA GLY A 435 8.48 -4.35 -11.71
C GLY A 435 9.53 -3.81 -10.73
N THR A 436 9.39 -2.57 -10.32
CA THR A 436 10.30 -1.90 -9.37
C THR A 436 10.21 -2.52 -7.96
N GLY A 437 9.01 -2.96 -7.53
CA GLY A 437 8.78 -3.48 -6.18
C GLY A 437 8.70 -2.40 -5.11
N TYR A 438 9.00 -2.75 -3.85
CA TYR A 438 8.82 -1.88 -2.68
C TYR A 438 9.88 -0.77 -2.59
N TRP A 439 9.56 0.41 -3.08
CA TRP A 439 10.43 1.59 -2.94
C TRP A 439 10.41 2.14 -1.53
N PRO A 440 11.57 2.47 -0.92
CA PRO A 440 11.61 2.97 0.45
C PRO A 440 10.87 4.31 0.62
N TYR A 441 10.08 4.43 1.68
CA TYR A 441 9.35 5.65 2.01
C TYR A 441 10.29 6.84 2.22
N GLY A 442 9.95 7.97 1.60
CA GLY A 442 10.70 9.22 1.71
C GLY A 442 11.96 9.29 0.85
N LEU A 443 12.27 8.24 0.07
CA LEU A 443 13.33 8.29 -0.92
C LEU A 443 12.81 8.95 -2.21
N GLU A 444 13.67 9.75 -2.86
CA GLU A 444 13.39 10.33 -4.17
C GLU A 444 12.99 9.22 -5.17
N GLY A 445 11.96 9.48 -6.00
CA GLY A 445 11.40 8.50 -6.93
C GLY A 445 10.28 7.62 -6.35
N PHE A 446 9.83 7.88 -5.11
CA PHE A 446 8.78 7.10 -4.46
C PHE A 446 7.46 7.12 -5.25
N ASP A 447 7.02 8.28 -5.71
CA ASP A 447 5.76 8.43 -6.44
C ASP A 447 5.85 7.78 -7.83
N GLU A 448 6.99 7.88 -8.50
CA GLU A 448 7.25 7.25 -9.80
C GLU A 448 7.31 5.73 -9.69
N ALA A 449 7.99 5.20 -8.66
CA ALA A 449 8.12 3.78 -8.40
C ALA A 449 6.76 3.11 -8.08
N ASN A 450 5.89 3.82 -7.35
CA ASN A 450 4.52 3.36 -7.07
C ASN A 450 3.53 3.69 -8.21
N GLY A 451 3.96 4.54 -9.13
CA GLY A 451 3.24 4.93 -10.34
C GLY A 451 3.40 3.93 -11.48
N TRP A 452 2.96 4.34 -12.65
CA TRP A 452 3.03 3.55 -13.88
C TRP A 452 4.47 3.19 -14.28
N ALA A 453 5.43 4.09 -14.05
CA ALA A 453 6.84 3.89 -14.37
C ALA A 453 7.52 2.78 -13.55
N GLY A 454 6.89 2.33 -12.46
CA GLY A 454 7.34 1.19 -11.66
C GLY A 454 6.93 -0.18 -12.20
N SER A 455 6.17 -0.24 -13.30
CA SER A 455 5.63 -1.48 -13.86
C SER A 455 5.76 -1.54 -15.39
N ASN A 456 5.41 -2.69 -15.98
CA ASN A 456 5.32 -2.83 -17.44
C ASN A 456 3.88 -2.68 -17.97
N ALA A 457 2.98 -2.09 -17.20
CA ALA A 457 1.62 -1.82 -17.64
C ALA A 457 1.60 -0.71 -18.69
N PRO A 458 0.94 -0.88 -19.86
CA PRO A 458 0.78 0.18 -20.82
C PRO A 458 -0.08 1.32 -20.28
N HIS A 459 0.38 2.55 -20.44
CA HIS A 459 -0.27 3.75 -19.91
C HIS A 459 -0.01 4.97 -20.79
N SER A 460 -0.77 6.05 -20.58
CA SER A 460 -0.46 7.33 -21.20
C SER A 460 0.69 8.01 -20.46
N MET A 461 1.61 8.61 -21.23
CA MET A 461 2.69 9.41 -20.65
C MET A 461 2.11 10.49 -19.74
N ASN A 462 2.66 10.62 -18.53
CA ASN A 462 2.20 11.52 -17.47
C ASN A 462 0.79 11.19 -16.90
N GLU A 463 0.26 9.98 -17.13
CA GLU A 463 -0.99 9.55 -16.49
C GLU A 463 -0.82 9.50 -14.98
N PRO A 464 -1.66 10.19 -14.17
CA PRO A 464 -1.59 10.09 -12.72
C PRO A 464 -1.85 8.66 -12.23
N ALA A 465 -1.03 8.16 -11.30
CA ALA A 465 -1.17 6.81 -10.73
C ALA A 465 -2.56 6.57 -10.10
N GLY A 466 -3.17 7.62 -9.52
CA GLY A 466 -4.49 7.59 -8.92
C GLY A 466 -5.68 7.71 -9.89
N SER A 467 -5.44 7.77 -11.22
CA SER A 467 -6.52 7.89 -12.21
C SER A 467 -7.57 6.78 -12.02
N PRO A 468 -8.87 7.15 -11.95
CA PRO A 468 -9.95 6.17 -11.81
C PRO A 468 -10.00 5.24 -13.02
N ARG A 469 -9.92 3.93 -12.75
CA ARG A 469 -9.90 2.88 -13.78
C ARG A 469 -10.60 1.61 -13.31
N GLN A 470 -10.96 0.78 -14.27
CA GLN A 470 -11.53 -0.53 -14.02
C GLN A 470 -10.81 -1.56 -14.88
N ALA A 471 -10.22 -2.55 -14.23
CA ALA A 471 -9.63 -3.71 -14.87
C ALA A 471 -10.60 -4.88 -14.89
N ARG A 472 -10.58 -5.66 -15.97
CA ARG A 472 -11.36 -6.89 -16.09
C ARG A 472 -10.62 -7.94 -16.90
N LEU A 473 -10.78 -9.20 -16.52
CA LEU A 473 -10.41 -10.31 -17.37
C LEU A 473 -11.53 -10.54 -18.41
N ARG A 474 -11.20 -10.52 -19.67
CA ARG A 474 -12.13 -10.80 -20.78
C ARG A 474 -12.20 -12.28 -21.09
N GLY A 475 -11.10 -13.00 -20.87
CA GLY A 475 -11.02 -14.41 -21.06
C GLY A 475 -9.66 -14.96 -20.71
N ALA A 476 -9.63 -16.25 -20.37
CA ALA A 476 -8.41 -17.01 -20.15
C ALA A 476 -8.59 -18.43 -20.66
N GLY A 477 -7.50 -19.14 -20.94
CA GLY A 477 -7.51 -20.52 -21.36
C GLY A 477 -6.17 -21.19 -21.17
N ASN A 478 -6.20 -22.52 -21.06
CA ASN A 478 -5.00 -23.35 -21.02
C ASN A 478 -5.26 -24.65 -21.80
N GLU A 479 -4.26 -25.07 -22.54
CA GLU A 479 -4.28 -26.35 -23.28
C GLU A 479 -2.84 -26.87 -23.41
N GLY A 480 -2.53 -27.93 -22.68
CA GLY A 480 -1.17 -28.44 -22.59
C GLY A 480 -0.18 -27.36 -22.06
N PRO A 481 0.87 -27.01 -22.82
CA PRO A 481 1.79 -25.92 -22.46
C PRO A 481 1.25 -24.52 -22.78
N LEU A 482 0.21 -24.43 -23.63
CA LEU A 482 -0.33 -23.17 -24.10
C LEU A 482 -1.22 -22.54 -23.04
N ARG A 483 -1.00 -21.25 -22.77
CA ARG A 483 -1.83 -20.47 -21.88
C ARG A 483 -2.12 -19.11 -22.49
N VAL A 484 -3.34 -18.63 -22.28
CA VAL A 484 -3.76 -17.34 -22.78
C VAL A 484 -4.52 -16.57 -21.69
N ALA A 485 -4.33 -15.25 -21.70
CA ALA A 485 -5.13 -14.32 -20.91
C ALA A 485 -5.39 -13.05 -21.72
N ASP A 486 -6.57 -12.51 -21.58
CA ASP A 486 -7.05 -11.31 -22.25
C ASP A 486 -7.61 -10.35 -21.19
N ILE A 487 -6.89 -9.26 -20.93
CA ILE A 487 -7.13 -8.33 -19.85
C ILE A 487 -7.38 -6.95 -20.43
N GLU A 488 -8.43 -6.28 -19.99
CA GLU A 488 -8.78 -4.93 -20.40
C GLU A 488 -8.80 -4.00 -19.18
N VAL A 489 -8.23 -2.81 -19.33
CA VAL A 489 -8.24 -1.75 -18.30
C VAL A 489 -8.73 -0.46 -18.93
N CYS A 490 -9.93 -0.03 -18.54
CA CYS A 490 -10.53 1.19 -19.04
C CYS A 490 -10.47 2.31 -18.01
N ARG A 491 -10.03 3.50 -18.42
CA ARG A 491 -9.99 4.73 -17.63
C ARG A 491 -11.34 5.44 -17.71
N ARG A 492 -11.62 6.27 -16.73
CA ARG A 492 -12.84 7.10 -16.75
C ARG A 492 -12.89 8.08 -17.96
N SER A 493 -11.75 8.43 -18.51
CA SER A 493 -11.62 9.23 -19.75
C SER A 493 -12.18 8.55 -21.01
N GLY A 494 -12.43 7.24 -20.93
CA GLY A 494 -12.84 6.42 -22.08
C GLY A 494 -11.67 5.72 -22.77
N MET A 495 -10.41 6.06 -22.46
CA MET A 495 -9.25 5.33 -22.94
C MET A 495 -9.25 3.91 -22.35
N CYS A 496 -9.04 2.90 -23.17
CA CYS A 496 -8.85 1.52 -22.74
C CYS A 496 -7.51 0.96 -23.22
N VAL A 497 -6.87 0.19 -22.37
CA VAL A 497 -5.72 -0.66 -22.68
C VAL A 497 -6.16 -2.11 -22.61
N ARG A 498 -5.81 -2.90 -23.62
CA ARG A 498 -6.05 -4.35 -23.65
C ARG A 498 -4.72 -5.05 -23.83
N ARG A 499 -4.40 -5.93 -22.92
CA ARG A 499 -3.21 -6.79 -22.98
C ARG A 499 -3.65 -8.24 -23.15
N GLN A 500 -3.17 -8.86 -24.20
CA GLN A 500 -3.37 -10.26 -24.48
C GLN A 500 -2.02 -10.96 -24.36
N VAL A 501 -1.94 -11.96 -23.50
CA VAL A 501 -0.71 -12.73 -23.28
C VAL A 501 -0.94 -14.15 -23.78
N VAL A 502 -0.04 -14.61 -24.66
CA VAL A 502 0.01 -15.98 -25.17
C VAL A 502 1.34 -16.59 -24.77
N GLN A 503 1.31 -17.53 -23.84
CA GLN A 503 2.46 -18.33 -23.46
C GLN A 503 2.55 -19.53 -24.37
N LEU A 504 3.62 -19.63 -25.16
CA LEU A 504 3.90 -20.73 -26.08
C LEU A 504 4.61 -21.89 -25.38
N SER A 505 5.48 -21.54 -24.43
CA SER A 505 6.20 -22.46 -23.56
C SER A 505 6.52 -21.76 -22.23
N ALA A 506 7.21 -22.43 -21.32
CA ALA A 506 7.62 -21.86 -20.04
C ALA A 506 8.40 -20.53 -20.16
N GLU A 507 9.15 -20.38 -21.23
CA GLU A 507 10.14 -19.31 -21.44
C GLU A 507 9.90 -18.54 -22.76
N GLN A 508 8.73 -18.72 -23.42
CA GLN A 508 8.37 -18.05 -24.67
C GLN A 508 6.97 -17.45 -24.57
N LEU A 509 6.86 -16.14 -24.66
CA LEU A 509 5.62 -15.40 -24.56
C LEU A 509 5.46 -14.40 -25.72
N ILE A 510 4.23 -14.27 -26.20
CA ILE A 510 3.80 -13.16 -27.05
C ILE A 510 2.83 -12.32 -26.27
N ILE A 511 3.08 -11.01 -26.21
CA ILE A 511 2.21 -10.02 -25.59
C ILE A 511 1.70 -9.12 -26.70
N VAL A 512 0.36 -9.03 -26.86
CA VAL A 512 -0.28 -8.07 -27.76
C VAL A 512 -0.93 -7.02 -26.89
N ASP A 513 -0.42 -5.79 -26.98
CA ASP A 513 -0.96 -4.62 -26.29
C ASP A 513 -1.71 -3.73 -27.27
N GLU A 514 -2.89 -3.29 -26.91
CA GLU A 514 -3.73 -2.39 -27.66
C GLU A 514 -4.17 -1.22 -26.82
N THR A 515 -4.11 -0.02 -27.37
CA THR A 515 -4.67 1.18 -26.75
C THR A 515 -5.68 1.81 -27.69
N SER A 516 -6.84 2.11 -27.16
CA SER A 516 -7.95 2.73 -27.91
C SER A 516 -8.41 4.03 -27.25
N ASN A 517 -8.98 4.93 -28.07
CA ASN A 517 -9.56 6.20 -27.63
C ASN A 517 -8.56 7.13 -26.90
N SER A 518 -7.32 7.23 -27.40
CA SER A 518 -6.30 8.11 -26.81
C SER A 518 -5.45 8.76 -27.90
N ASP A 519 -5.34 10.08 -27.84
CA ASP A 519 -4.40 10.87 -28.67
C ASP A 519 -3.07 11.12 -27.94
N ALA A 520 -2.96 10.71 -26.67
CA ALA A 520 -1.76 10.87 -25.87
C ALA A 520 -0.68 9.87 -26.30
N THR A 521 0.59 10.23 -26.08
CA THR A 521 1.71 9.29 -26.21
C THR A 521 1.54 8.17 -25.18
N GLN A 522 1.58 6.92 -25.67
CA GLN A 522 1.54 5.72 -24.83
C GLN A 522 2.93 5.26 -24.49
N GLU A 523 3.07 4.62 -23.32
CA GLU A 523 4.34 4.13 -22.83
C GLU A 523 4.20 2.72 -22.23
N THR A 524 5.23 1.89 -22.44
CA THR A 524 5.42 0.60 -21.77
C THR A 524 6.89 0.46 -21.40
N LEU A 525 7.18 -0.07 -20.20
CA LEU A 525 8.53 -0.26 -19.68
C LEU A 525 8.81 -1.74 -19.46
N TRP A 526 9.84 -2.30 -20.12
CA TRP A 526 10.28 -3.67 -19.91
C TRP A 526 11.55 -3.67 -19.06
N THR A 527 11.37 -3.74 -17.74
CA THR A 527 12.48 -3.76 -16.75
C THR A 527 12.92 -5.20 -16.50
N THR A 528 14.23 -5.42 -16.45
CA THR A 528 14.85 -6.74 -16.24
C THR A 528 15.50 -6.86 -14.86
N ASP A 529 16.00 -8.06 -14.53
CA ASP A 529 16.79 -8.30 -13.32
C ASP A 529 18.04 -7.40 -13.31
N PRO A 530 18.42 -6.79 -12.17
CA PRO A 530 19.62 -5.94 -12.05
C PRO A 530 20.93 -6.61 -12.45
N ARG A 531 20.99 -7.95 -12.45
CA ARG A 531 22.16 -8.76 -12.84
C ARG A 531 22.31 -8.89 -14.36
N LEU A 532 21.28 -8.59 -15.12
CA LEU A 532 21.30 -8.64 -16.57
C LEU A 532 21.82 -7.32 -17.15
N THR A 533 22.43 -7.41 -18.34
CA THR A 533 22.81 -6.23 -19.13
C THR A 533 22.23 -6.37 -20.53
N LEU A 534 21.27 -5.52 -20.84
CA LEU A 534 20.61 -5.47 -22.14
C LEU A 534 21.51 -4.77 -23.17
N ARG A 535 21.45 -5.27 -24.40
CA ARG A 535 22.04 -4.63 -25.59
C ARG A 535 21.00 -4.61 -26.72
N GLN A 536 20.94 -3.52 -27.44
CA GLN A 536 20.15 -3.41 -28.63
C GLN A 536 20.90 -4.09 -29.77
N ILE A 537 20.30 -5.11 -30.38
CA ILE A 537 20.88 -5.90 -31.46
C ILE A 537 20.25 -5.61 -32.84
N GLY A 538 19.17 -4.84 -32.86
CA GLY A 538 18.46 -4.39 -34.05
C GLY A 538 17.55 -3.22 -33.70
N LYS A 539 16.85 -2.61 -34.70
CA LYS A 539 15.98 -1.43 -34.47
C LYS A 539 14.99 -1.67 -33.33
N LEU A 540 14.38 -2.84 -33.27
CA LEU A 540 13.35 -3.24 -32.29
C LEU A 540 13.68 -4.58 -31.62
N ASN A 541 14.94 -4.97 -31.59
CA ASN A 541 15.40 -6.23 -31.01
C ASN A 541 16.47 -5.97 -29.96
N PHE A 542 16.32 -6.64 -28.82
CA PHE A 542 17.18 -6.54 -27.65
C PHE A 542 17.56 -7.93 -27.15
N ALA A 543 18.77 -8.05 -26.65
CA ALA A 543 19.26 -9.29 -26.02
C ALA A 543 20.03 -9.01 -24.75
N SER A 544 19.99 -9.96 -23.83
CA SER A 544 20.82 -9.96 -22.60
C SER A 544 21.25 -11.36 -22.28
N SER A 545 22.47 -11.53 -21.80
CA SER A 545 23.00 -12.84 -21.37
C SER A 545 23.05 -12.93 -19.84
N ALA A 546 22.54 -14.05 -19.30
CA ALA A 546 22.71 -14.42 -17.91
C ALA A 546 24.00 -15.31 -17.83
N THR A 547 25.06 -14.69 -17.39
CA THR A 547 26.41 -15.33 -17.38
C THR A 547 26.51 -16.60 -16.52
N GLU A 548 25.66 -16.71 -15.49
CA GLU A 548 25.68 -17.85 -14.56
C GLU A 548 24.92 -19.07 -15.08
N THR A 549 23.93 -18.89 -15.96
CA THR A 549 23.04 -19.97 -16.43
C THR A 549 23.27 -20.35 -17.90
N GLY A 550 24.03 -19.54 -18.66
CA GLY A 550 24.18 -19.71 -20.09
C GLY A 550 22.94 -19.39 -20.93
N GLN A 551 21.94 -18.77 -20.32
CA GLN A 551 20.68 -18.36 -20.98
C GLN A 551 20.78 -16.92 -21.48
N GLU A 552 20.06 -16.63 -22.57
CA GLU A 552 19.86 -15.27 -23.06
C GLU A 552 18.36 -14.90 -23.02
N LEU A 553 18.08 -13.64 -22.65
CA LEU A 553 16.80 -13.01 -22.85
C LEU A 553 16.78 -12.32 -24.20
N HIS A 554 15.79 -12.61 -25.01
CA HIS A 554 15.50 -11.92 -26.26
C HIS A 554 14.16 -11.21 -26.15
N ILE A 555 14.12 -9.92 -26.55
CA ILE A 555 12.90 -9.11 -26.64
C ILE A 555 12.85 -8.52 -28.04
N ALA A 556 11.77 -8.82 -28.77
CA ALA A 556 11.52 -8.27 -30.08
C ALA A 556 10.15 -7.58 -30.11
N LEU A 557 10.08 -6.43 -30.80
CA LEU A 557 8.90 -5.59 -30.87
C LEU A 557 8.43 -5.41 -32.33
N ALA A 558 7.12 -5.40 -32.54
CA ALA A 558 6.48 -5.01 -33.79
C ALA A 558 5.17 -4.27 -33.47
N GLY A 559 4.68 -3.46 -34.39
CA GLY A 559 3.43 -2.73 -34.19
C GLY A 559 2.81 -2.22 -35.47
N ASN A 560 1.57 -1.73 -35.39
CA ASN A 560 0.91 -1.03 -36.51
C ASN A 560 1.42 0.42 -36.62
N VAL A 561 2.17 0.91 -35.66
CA VAL A 561 2.91 2.18 -35.64
C VAL A 561 4.36 1.90 -35.26
N ASP A 562 5.29 2.69 -35.77
CA ASP A 562 6.70 2.58 -35.43
C ASP A 562 6.91 3.14 -34.01
N PRO A 563 7.36 2.33 -33.02
CA PRO A 563 7.64 2.82 -31.69
C PRO A 563 8.98 3.57 -31.63
N GLU A 564 9.07 4.55 -30.74
CA GLU A 564 10.34 5.05 -30.26
C GLU A 564 10.81 4.18 -29.09
N VAL A 565 12.06 3.75 -29.11
CA VAL A 565 12.63 2.90 -28.07
C VAL A 565 13.87 3.55 -27.45
N ALA A 566 14.01 3.43 -26.13
CA ALA A 566 15.19 3.87 -25.41
C ALA A 566 15.59 2.79 -24.37
N LEU A 567 16.89 2.50 -24.33
CA LEU A 567 17.47 1.64 -23.30
C LEU A 567 17.96 2.52 -22.15
N LEU A 568 17.40 2.32 -20.96
CA LEU A 568 17.66 3.11 -19.76
C LEU A 568 18.14 2.19 -18.63
N ARG A 569 19.03 2.71 -17.76
CA ARG A 569 19.49 2.00 -16.57
C ARG A 569 19.55 2.93 -15.38
N GLY A 570 18.77 2.65 -14.33
CA GLY A 570 18.77 3.43 -13.10
C GLY A 570 18.53 4.92 -13.33
N SER A 571 17.61 5.26 -14.25
CA SER A 571 17.29 6.65 -14.58
C SER A 571 16.23 7.21 -13.63
N MET A 572 16.45 8.45 -13.16
CA MET A 572 15.47 9.19 -12.37
C MET A 572 14.62 10.13 -13.26
N THR A 573 15.11 10.52 -14.44
CA THR A 573 14.41 11.43 -15.35
C THR A 573 14.65 11.01 -16.81
N PRO A 574 13.70 10.35 -17.50
CA PRO A 574 12.48 9.76 -16.92
C PRO A 574 12.80 8.60 -15.95
N PHE A 575 11.94 8.37 -14.96
CA PHE A 575 12.12 7.26 -14.03
C PHE A 575 11.99 5.93 -14.78
N ALA A 576 13.04 5.11 -14.76
CA ALA A 576 13.07 3.80 -15.40
C ALA A 576 14.27 2.96 -14.94
N GLY A 577 14.13 1.65 -15.00
CA GLY A 577 15.24 0.73 -14.79
C GLY A 577 15.72 0.66 -13.34
N TRP A 578 14.78 0.52 -12.43
CA TRP A 578 15.03 0.31 -11.01
C TRP A 578 14.30 -0.93 -10.49
N VAL A 579 14.99 -1.70 -9.65
CA VAL A 579 14.42 -2.85 -8.93
C VAL A 579 14.86 -2.78 -7.48
N VAL A 580 13.90 -2.90 -6.54
CA VAL A 580 14.22 -2.94 -5.11
C VAL A 580 14.54 -4.36 -4.70
N SER A 581 15.73 -4.57 -4.20
CA SER A 581 16.20 -5.85 -3.71
C SER A 581 16.84 -5.69 -2.33
N LYS A 582 16.35 -6.48 -1.37
CA LYS A 582 16.78 -6.44 0.04
C LYS A 582 16.70 -5.03 0.64
N GLY A 583 15.58 -4.36 0.39
CA GLY A 583 15.27 -3.02 0.91
C GLY A 583 16.05 -1.89 0.27
N SER A 584 16.77 -2.12 -0.82
CA SER A 584 17.59 -1.09 -1.49
C SER A 584 17.31 -1.05 -2.98
N PRO A 585 17.07 0.14 -3.58
CA PRO A 585 17.00 0.31 -5.02
C PRO A 585 18.30 -0.10 -5.71
N ARG A 586 18.19 -0.88 -6.79
CA ARG A 586 19.29 -1.34 -7.63
C ARG A 586 19.05 -0.92 -9.07
N PRO A 587 20.04 -0.31 -9.74
CA PRO A 587 19.95 -0.04 -11.17
C PRO A 587 19.79 -1.33 -11.96
N ALA A 588 18.81 -1.37 -12.84
CA ALA A 588 18.49 -2.45 -13.77
C ALA A 588 18.32 -1.88 -15.17
N ASP A 589 18.42 -2.69 -16.20
CA ASP A 589 18.12 -2.23 -17.55
C ASP A 589 16.62 -2.29 -17.82
N ALA A 590 16.11 -1.27 -18.51
CA ALA A 590 14.74 -1.17 -18.96
C ALA A 590 14.66 -0.69 -20.41
N ILE A 591 13.81 -1.32 -21.20
CA ILE A 591 13.44 -0.85 -22.53
C ILE A 591 12.20 0.01 -22.36
N ARG A 592 12.33 1.31 -22.60
CA ARG A 592 11.22 2.25 -22.67
C ARG A 592 10.71 2.26 -24.09
N VAL A 593 9.44 1.97 -24.27
CA VAL A 593 8.78 1.88 -25.59
C VAL A 593 7.66 2.89 -25.61
N THR A 594 7.69 3.85 -26.54
CA THR A 594 6.69 4.90 -26.66
C THR A 594 6.02 4.89 -28.03
N TYR A 595 4.74 5.19 -28.07
CA TYR A 595 3.91 5.17 -29.26
C TYR A 595 3.02 6.39 -29.33
N ARG A 596 2.62 6.79 -30.57
CA ARG A 596 1.61 7.82 -30.80
C ARG A 596 0.58 7.34 -31.81
N GLY A 597 -0.68 7.53 -31.50
CA GLY A 597 -1.80 7.18 -32.38
C GLY A 597 -3.08 6.91 -31.58
N ALA A 598 -4.22 7.16 -32.19
CA ALA A 598 -5.53 6.95 -31.56
C ALA A 598 -5.88 5.45 -31.39
N ASP A 599 -5.30 4.59 -32.20
CA ASP A 599 -5.50 3.14 -32.21
C ASP A 599 -4.14 2.45 -32.40
N VAL A 600 -3.47 2.19 -31.31
CA VAL A 600 -2.14 1.59 -31.29
C VAL A 600 -2.25 0.11 -30.91
N ALA A 601 -1.60 -0.75 -31.69
CA ALA A 601 -1.44 -2.16 -31.38
C ALA A 601 -0.01 -2.60 -31.58
N THR A 602 0.54 -3.33 -30.62
CA THR A 602 1.91 -3.82 -30.62
C THR A 602 1.98 -5.27 -30.25
N ALA A 603 2.96 -5.97 -30.78
CA ALA A 603 3.32 -7.31 -30.38
C ALA A 603 4.75 -7.30 -29.80
N THR A 604 4.92 -7.85 -28.62
CA THR A 604 6.21 -8.08 -27.96
C THR A 604 6.44 -9.57 -27.84
N LEU A 605 7.51 -10.08 -28.44
CA LEU A 605 8.02 -11.42 -28.18
C LEU A 605 9.02 -11.32 -27.04
N ILE A 606 8.85 -12.15 -26.01
CA ILE A 606 9.82 -12.36 -24.93
C ILE A 606 10.22 -13.81 -24.92
N GLU A 607 11.50 -14.08 -25.05
CA GLU A 607 12.05 -15.41 -25.08
C GLU A 607 13.29 -15.53 -24.19
N VAL A 608 13.34 -16.58 -23.40
CA VAL A 608 14.53 -16.97 -22.64
C VAL A 608 15.03 -18.30 -23.22
N THR A 609 16.24 -18.32 -23.79
CA THR A 609 16.72 -19.48 -24.53
C THR A 609 18.23 -19.66 -24.39
N GLU A 610 18.74 -20.82 -24.79
CA GLU A 610 20.17 -21.05 -25.03
C GLU A 610 20.55 -20.52 -26.42
N LEU A 611 21.75 -19.95 -26.56
CA LEU A 611 22.23 -19.12 -27.69
C LEU A 611 21.97 -19.63 -29.14
N LEU A 612 21.58 -20.89 -29.31
CA LEU A 612 21.53 -21.52 -30.64
C LEU A 612 20.12 -21.57 -31.28
N ASP A 613 19.06 -21.14 -30.60
CA ASP A 613 17.69 -21.43 -31.06
C ASP A 613 16.71 -20.28 -30.76
N VAL A 614 16.96 -19.13 -31.38
CA VAL A 614 16.20 -17.88 -31.15
C VAL A 614 15.04 -17.72 -32.09
N LEU A 615 13.84 -17.41 -31.54
CA LEU A 615 12.67 -16.95 -32.32
C LEU A 615 12.90 -15.51 -32.81
N SER A 616 12.69 -15.29 -34.09
CA SER A 616 12.74 -13.95 -34.67
C SER A 616 11.34 -13.46 -35.04
N LEU A 617 10.93 -12.31 -34.49
CA LEU A 617 9.66 -11.68 -34.80
C LEU A 617 9.73 -11.02 -36.18
N GLN A 618 9.02 -11.59 -37.16
CA GLN A 618 9.04 -11.13 -38.56
C GLN A 618 7.99 -10.07 -38.85
N SER A 619 6.76 -10.29 -38.38
CA SER A 619 5.67 -9.37 -38.61
C SER A 619 4.55 -9.51 -37.61
N PHE A 620 3.85 -8.40 -37.42
CA PHE A 620 2.57 -8.33 -36.70
C PHE A 620 1.53 -7.68 -37.62
N SER A 621 0.36 -8.29 -37.69
CA SER A 621 -0.79 -7.72 -38.40
C SER A 621 -2.06 -7.88 -37.59
N ARG A 622 -2.93 -6.90 -37.67
CA ARG A 622 -4.18 -6.85 -36.90
C ARG A 622 -5.30 -6.32 -37.75
N LYS A 623 -6.44 -6.96 -37.68
CA LYS A 623 -7.69 -6.47 -38.25
C LYS A 623 -8.53 -5.78 -37.18
N ASP A 624 -8.66 -6.42 -36.00
CA ASP A 624 -9.30 -5.88 -34.80
C ASP A 624 -8.72 -6.58 -33.55
N SER A 625 -9.26 -6.26 -32.38
CA SER A 625 -8.77 -6.79 -31.08
C SER A 625 -8.93 -8.30 -30.93
N GLU A 626 -9.70 -8.96 -31.77
CA GLU A 626 -9.93 -10.42 -31.74
C GLU A 626 -9.49 -11.12 -33.02
N ASP A 627 -8.88 -10.37 -33.95
CA ASP A 627 -8.34 -10.91 -35.21
C ASP A 627 -6.96 -10.29 -35.49
N TRP A 628 -5.92 -11.00 -35.06
CA TRP A 628 -4.53 -10.61 -35.24
C TRP A 628 -3.62 -11.81 -35.53
N ARG A 629 -2.45 -11.54 -36.10
CA ARG A 629 -1.45 -12.54 -36.48
C ARG A 629 -0.06 -12.04 -36.18
N VAL A 630 0.75 -12.90 -35.58
CA VAL A 630 2.20 -12.76 -35.37
C VAL A 630 2.90 -13.84 -36.15
N ALA A 631 3.85 -13.46 -37.00
CA ALA A 631 4.73 -14.40 -37.72
C ALA A 631 6.12 -14.38 -37.09
N LEU A 632 6.61 -15.54 -36.76
CA LEU A 632 7.92 -15.78 -36.16
C LEU A 632 8.70 -16.73 -37.07
N THR A 633 10.02 -16.57 -37.14
CA THR A 633 10.93 -17.52 -37.81
C THR A 633 11.82 -18.16 -36.78
N HIS A 634 12.00 -19.46 -36.89
CA HIS A 634 12.83 -20.29 -36.06
C HIS A 634 13.83 -21.10 -36.93
N SER A 635 14.90 -21.60 -36.38
CA SER A 635 15.84 -22.45 -37.11
C SER A 635 15.19 -23.69 -37.74
N GLN A 636 14.10 -24.18 -37.14
CA GLN A 636 13.33 -25.35 -37.58
C GLN A 636 12.10 -24.98 -38.45
N GLY A 637 11.92 -23.73 -38.84
CA GLY A 637 10.84 -23.25 -39.68
C GLY A 637 9.99 -22.16 -39.07
N ASP A 638 8.98 -21.69 -39.81
CA ASP A 638 8.14 -20.60 -39.43
C ASP A 638 7.09 -21.02 -38.38
N VAL A 639 6.85 -20.14 -37.42
CA VAL A 639 5.81 -20.27 -36.42
C VAL A 639 4.81 -19.13 -36.58
N ILE A 640 3.56 -19.46 -36.76
CA ILE A 640 2.48 -18.46 -36.89
C ILE A 640 1.57 -18.58 -35.68
N VAL A 641 1.41 -17.48 -34.96
CA VAL A 641 0.44 -17.36 -33.89
C VAL A 641 -0.67 -16.42 -34.34
N GLU A 642 -1.88 -16.92 -34.37
CA GLU A 642 -3.04 -16.12 -34.80
C GLU A 642 -4.20 -16.26 -33.83
N ARG A 643 -4.88 -15.15 -33.57
CA ARG A 643 -6.15 -15.12 -32.88
C ARG A 643 -7.27 -14.90 -33.88
N LYS A 644 -8.35 -15.67 -33.77
CA LYS A 644 -9.62 -15.45 -34.48
C LYS A 644 -10.77 -15.62 -33.50
N GLY A 645 -11.37 -14.51 -33.12
CA GLY A 645 -12.39 -14.49 -32.10
C GLY A 645 -11.89 -15.01 -30.75
N ARG A 646 -12.50 -16.05 -30.26
CA ARG A 646 -12.09 -16.69 -28.98
C ARG A 646 -10.96 -17.72 -29.12
N ASN A 647 -10.50 -18.01 -30.33
CA ASN A 647 -9.52 -19.07 -30.55
C ASN A 647 -8.15 -18.50 -30.87
N VAL A 648 -7.12 -18.99 -30.19
CA VAL A 648 -5.71 -18.73 -30.52
C VAL A 648 -5.12 -20.01 -31.07
N SER A 649 -4.59 -19.97 -32.29
CA SER A 649 -3.91 -21.09 -32.93
C SER A 649 -2.44 -20.80 -33.16
N ILE A 650 -1.64 -21.85 -33.00
CA ILE A 650 -0.19 -21.84 -33.22
C ILE A 650 0.14 -22.90 -34.28
N LYS A 651 0.66 -22.44 -35.40
CA LYS A 651 1.04 -23.31 -36.52
C LYS A 651 2.55 -23.40 -36.62
N LYS A 652 3.10 -24.60 -36.48
CA LYS A 652 4.53 -24.92 -36.67
C LYS A 652 4.62 -25.96 -37.77
N SER A 653 5.13 -25.61 -38.94
CA SER A 653 5.29 -26.53 -40.06
C SER A 653 4.03 -27.39 -40.34
N SER A 654 3.96 -28.61 -39.86
CA SER A 654 2.84 -29.53 -40.02
C SER A 654 1.90 -29.64 -38.81
N GLU A 655 2.27 -29.04 -37.66
CA GLU A 655 1.53 -29.13 -36.43
C GLU A 655 0.71 -27.87 -36.15
N THR A 656 -0.53 -28.05 -35.72
CA THR A 656 -1.37 -26.94 -35.25
C THR A 656 -1.86 -27.25 -33.85
N SER A 657 -1.56 -26.38 -32.92
CA SER A 657 -2.10 -26.39 -31.57
C SER A 657 -3.06 -25.21 -31.41
N SER A 658 -4.05 -25.33 -30.58
CA SER A 658 -4.99 -24.22 -30.32
C SER A 658 -5.46 -24.19 -28.88
N VAL A 659 -5.83 -23.02 -28.40
CA VAL A 659 -6.42 -22.77 -27.08
C VAL A 659 -7.54 -21.77 -27.22
N THR A 660 -8.61 -21.96 -26.45
CA THR A 660 -9.82 -21.12 -26.52
C THR A 660 -9.92 -20.24 -25.28
N PHE A 661 -10.16 -18.95 -25.46
CA PHE A 661 -10.53 -18.05 -24.37
C PHE A 661 -11.91 -18.39 -23.82
N THR A 662 -11.99 -18.73 -22.55
CA THR A 662 -13.22 -18.87 -21.81
C THR A 662 -13.47 -17.63 -20.95
N GLU A 663 -14.69 -17.12 -20.97
CA GLU A 663 -15.06 -16.02 -20.09
C GLU A 663 -15.12 -16.51 -18.65
N PRO A 664 -14.54 -15.76 -17.72
CA PRO A 664 -14.65 -16.10 -16.31
C PRO A 664 -16.11 -15.89 -15.83
N PRO A 665 -16.66 -16.80 -15.01
CA PRO A 665 -18.02 -16.64 -14.50
C PRO A 665 -18.13 -15.46 -13.53
N GLU A 666 -19.21 -14.69 -13.64
CA GLU A 666 -19.81 -13.76 -12.67
C GLU A 666 -18.89 -12.97 -11.71
N ILE A 667 -17.79 -12.38 -12.21
CA ILE A 667 -16.83 -11.63 -11.39
C ILE A 667 -17.49 -10.37 -10.81
N THR A 668 -18.38 -9.73 -11.56
CA THR A 668 -18.91 -8.40 -11.23
C THR A 668 -19.71 -8.41 -9.94
N GLU A 669 -20.56 -9.41 -9.71
CA GLU A 669 -21.38 -9.49 -8.50
C GLU A 669 -20.52 -9.68 -7.25
N ARG A 670 -19.51 -10.56 -7.30
CA ARG A 670 -18.61 -10.82 -6.19
C ARG A 670 -17.76 -9.59 -5.85
N GLN A 671 -17.29 -8.84 -6.84
CA GLN A 671 -16.60 -7.56 -6.62
C GLN A 671 -17.52 -6.49 -6.01
N VAL A 672 -18.82 -6.47 -6.38
CA VAL A 672 -19.81 -5.59 -5.76
C VAL A 672 -20.01 -5.93 -4.29
N VAL A 673 -20.05 -7.20 -3.93
CA VAL A 673 -20.16 -7.65 -2.52
C VAL A 673 -18.97 -7.15 -1.69
N LEU A 674 -17.75 -7.34 -2.18
CA LEU A 674 -16.52 -6.87 -1.51
C LEU A 674 -16.53 -5.33 -1.32
N ARG A 675 -16.88 -4.58 -2.36
CA ARG A 675 -17.00 -3.10 -2.27
C ARG A 675 -18.08 -2.66 -1.30
N SER A 676 -19.21 -3.36 -1.27
CA SER A 676 -20.32 -3.09 -0.34
C SER A 676 -19.91 -3.35 1.10
N ALA A 677 -19.20 -4.46 1.37
CA ALA A 677 -18.68 -4.79 2.69
C ALA A 677 -17.66 -3.73 3.17
N MET A 678 -16.73 -3.33 2.30
CA MET A 678 -15.78 -2.25 2.60
C MET A 678 -16.49 -0.92 2.87
N LYS A 679 -17.48 -0.54 2.06
CA LYS A 679 -18.27 0.67 2.27
C LYS A 679 -18.99 0.65 3.62
N LYS A 680 -19.59 -0.48 4.00
CA LYS A 680 -20.23 -0.67 5.32
C LYS A 680 -19.22 -0.48 6.45
N ALA A 681 -18.03 -1.05 6.31
CA ALA A 681 -16.97 -0.93 7.30
C ALA A 681 -16.48 0.52 7.44
N LEU A 682 -16.28 1.23 6.32
CA LEU A 682 -15.89 2.64 6.30
C LEU A 682 -16.96 3.57 6.87
N ASN A 683 -18.24 3.26 6.67
CA ASN A 683 -19.33 4.03 7.30
C ASN A 683 -19.33 3.85 8.83
N ARG A 684 -18.98 2.69 9.33
CA ARG A 684 -18.88 2.42 10.77
C ARG A 684 -17.60 2.97 11.38
N TYR A 685 -16.49 2.92 10.65
CA TYR A 685 -15.17 3.40 11.05
C TYR A 685 -14.64 4.35 9.95
N PRO A 686 -15.14 5.58 9.89
CA PRO A 686 -14.65 6.53 8.91
C PRO A 686 -13.16 6.80 9.14
N PRO A 687 -12.36 6.89 8.07
CA PRO A 687 -10.94 7.15 8.20
C PRO A 687 -10.73 8.44 8.99
N TRP A 688 -9.93 8.35 10.04
CA TRP A 688 -9.52 9.53 10.76
C TRP A 688 -8.59 10.36 9.88
N ARG A 689 -8.92 11.62 9.74
CA ARG A 689 -8.08 12.56 9.02
C ARG A 689 -7.18 13.21 10.06
N ASP A 690 -5.91 12.85 10.02
CA ASP A 690 -4.88 13.57 10.76
C ASP A 690 -4.73 14.94 10.09
N LEU A 691 -5.35 15.96 10.70
CA LEU A 691 -4.93 17.33 10.43
C LEU A 691 -3.55 17.45 11.06
N SER A 692 -2.52 17.15 10.27
CA SER A 692 -1.15 17.34 10.71
C SER A 692 -0.99 18.74 11.32
N ALA A 693 -0.04 18.92 12.23
CA ALA A 693 0.27 20.23 12.81
C ALA A 693 0.48 21.32 11.73
N TYR A 694 0.87 20.91 10.51
CA TYR A 694 0.96 21.75 9.32
C TYR A 694 -0.43 22.28 8.88
N HIS A 695 -1.43 21.41 8.79
CA HIS A 695 -2.78 21.81 8.37
C HIS A 695 -3.47 22.69 9.43
N PHE A 696 -3.22 22.39 10.71
CA PHE A 696 -3.66 23.27 11.79
C PHE A 696 -3.02 24.66 11.69
N ARG A 697 -1.70 24.74 11.47
CA ARG A 697 -0.99 26.01 11.25
C ARG A 697 -1.51 26.73 10.00
N LEU A 698 -1.82 26.01 8.94
CA LEU A 698 -2.42 26.55 7.73
C LEU A 698 -3.83 27.10 8.00
N LEU A 699 -4.68 26.40 8.73
CA LEU A 699 -6.01 26.86 9.13
C LEU A 699 -5.94 28.09 10.04
N VAL A 700 -5.00 28.11 10.99
CA VAL A 700 -4.75 29.30 11.84
C VAL A 700 -4.24 30.45 11.00
N LEU A 701 -3.33 30.24 10.05
CA LEU A 701 -2.85 31.26 9.13
C LEU A 701 -3.97 31.81 8.25
N ILE A 702 -4.83 30.97 7.72
CA ILE A 702 -6.02 31.36 6.94
C ILE A 702 -6.97 32.19 7.79
N ALA A 703 -7.21 31.78 9.04
CA ALA A 703 -8.05 32.52 9.98
C ALA A 703 -7.46 33.89 10.33
N LEU A 704 -6.15 33.96 10.52
CA LEU A 704 -5.45 35.22 10.77
C LEU A 704 -5.45 36.15 9.54
N LEU A 705 -5.20 35.61 8.34
CA LEU A 705 -5.28 36.38 7.09
C LEU A 705 -6.71 36.90 6.85
N TRP A 706 -7.71 36.07 7.15
CA TRP A 706 -9.11 36.51 7.10
C TRP A 706 -9.37 37.64 8.10
N LEU A 707 -8.91 37.52 9.35
CA LEU A 707 -9.06 38.56 10.38
C LEU A 707 -8.39 39.88 9.95
N VAL A 708 -7.18 39.83 9.42
CA VAL A 708 -6.45 41.00 8.90
C VAL A 708 -7.20 41.63 7.73
N THR A 709 -7.77 40.81 6.83
CA THR A 709 -8.57 41.30 5.70
C THR A 709 -9.85 42.01 6.19
N GLU A 710 -10.55 41.46 7.17
CA GLU A 710 -11.75 42.06 7.74
C GLU A 710 -11.44 43.36 8.50
N VAL A 711 -10.34 43.40 9.26
CA VAL A 711 -9.88 44.62 9.94
C VAL A 711 -9.46 45.68 8.92
N GLY A 712 -8.77 45.29 7.84
CA GLY A 712 -8.43 46.18 6.74
C GLY A 712 -9.65 46.80 6.05
N ILE A 713 -10.64 45.97 5.76
CA ILE A 713 -11.94 46.44 5.19
C ILE A 713 -12.67 47.42 6.14
N LEU A 714 -12.62 47.12 7.45
CA LEU A 714 -13.22 48.01 8.46
C LEU A 714 -12.47 49.36 8.56
N ALA A 715 -11.14 49.35 8.47
CA ALA A 715 -10.34 50.56 8.45
C ALA A 715 -10.58 51.42 7.19
N LEU A 716 -10.69 50.77 6.03
CA LEU A 716 -11.01 51.41 4.74
C LEU A 716 -12.46 51.93 4.65
N ARG A 717 -13.41 51.33 5.41
CA ARG A 717 -14.82 51.73 5.43
C ARG A 717 -15.03 53.12 5.95
N ASN A 718 -14.13 53.67 6.76
CA ASN A 718 -14.15 55.06 7.19
C ASN A 718 -13.73 56.05 6.09
N SER A 719 -13.11 55.56 5.04
CA SER A 719 -12.57 56.34 3.92
C SER A 719 -13.43 56.28 2.63
N ILE A 720 -14.25 55.28 2.45
CA ILE A 720 -15.00 55.05 1.19
C ILE A 720 -16.50 54.89 1.54
N ARG A 721 -17.27 55.96 1.39
CA ARG A 721 -18.74 55.90 1.31
C ARG A 721 -19.16 55.33 -0.05
N GLN A 722 -19.87 54.19 -0.02
CA GLN A 722 -20.57 53.53 -1.13
C GLN A 722 -19.74 52.50 -1.94
N GLN A 723 -19.93 51.24 -1.57
CA GLN A 723 -20.15 50.12 -2.51
C GLN A 723 -20.47 48.80 -1.76
N THR A 724 -21.71 48.35 -1.83
CA THR A 724 -22.23 47.13 -1.16
C THR A 724 -21.61 45.84 -1.65
N TRP A 725 -21.01 45.81 -2.84
CA TRP A 725 -20.36 44.63 -3.43
C TRP A 725 -19.03 44.28 -2.78
N LEU A 726 -18.30 45.23 -2.21
CA LEU A 726 -17.05 44.99 -1.47
C LEU A 726 -17.26 44.22 -0.15
N GLN A 727 -18.50 44.08 0.30
CA GLN A 727 -18.84 43.43 1.58
C GLN A 727 -19.01 41.91 1.49
N LEU A 728 -19.30 41.36 0.30
CA LEU A 728 -19.58 39.94 0.10
C LEU A 728 -18.45 39.19 -0.55
N SER A 729 -17.59 39.83 -1.35
CA SER A 729 -16.54 39.20 -2.12
C SER A 729 -15.48 38.47 -1.28
N PRO A 730 -14.98 39.00 -0.15
CA PRO A 730 -14.01 38.26 0.65
C PRO A 730 -14.59 37.00 1.31
N LEU A 731 -15.84 37.07 1.81
CA LEU A 731 -16.50 35.94 2.44
C LEU A 731 -16.73 34.81 1.43
N ALA A 732 -17.17 35.13 0.21
CA ALA A 732 -17.33 34.15 -0.86
C ALA A 732 -16.00 33.51 -1.27
N GLY A 733 -14.91 34.30 -1.35
CA GLY A 733 -13.57 33.81 -1.63
C GLY A 733 -13.05 32.84 -0.55
N TRP A 734 -13.27 33.19 0.72
CA TRP A 734 -12.85 32.32 1.83
C TRP A 734 -13.69 31.05 1.94
N ILE A 735 -15.00 31.11 1.66
CA ILE A 735 -15.86 29.93 1.59
C ILE A 735 -15.41 29.03 0.43
N ALA A 736 -15.14 29.61 -0.75
CA ALA A 736 -14.66 28.85 -1.91
C ALA A 736 -13.30 28.18 -1.63
N LEU A 737 -12.38 28.88 -0.96
CA LEU A 737 -11.08 28.33 -0.56
C LEU A 737 -11.26 27.20 0.48
N ALA A 738 -12.12 27.38 1.47
CA ALA A 738 -12.40 26.35 2.47
C ALA A 738 -13.06 25.13 1.85
N LEU A 739 -13.99 25.31 0.92
CA LEU A 739 -14.62 24.22 0.15
C LEU A 739 -13.61 23.53 -0.79
N TRP A 740 -12.72 24.28 -1.43
CA TRP A 740 -11.67 23.72 -2.27
C TRP A 740 -10.68 22.91 -1.44
N ILE A 741 -10.23 23.41 -0.30
CA ILE A 741 -9.37 22.67 0.64
C ILE A 741 -10.10 21.42 1.13
N HIS A 742 -11.38 21.52 1.47
CA HIS A 742 -12.19 20.38 1.89
C HIS A 742 -12.38 19.36 0.76
N TYR A 743 -12.59 19.79 -0.48
CA TYR A 743 -12.74 18.93 -1.65
C TYR A 743 -11.43 18.27 -2.07
N SER A 744 -10.30 18.98 -2.08
CA SER A 744 -8.97 18.41 -2.35
C SER A 744 -8.51 17.41 -1.29
N TYR A 745 -9.20 17.35 -0.16
CA TYR A 745 -9.02 16.34 0.88
C TYR A 745 -9.95 15.13 0.71
N LEU A 746 -11.02 15.27 -0.08
CA LEU A 746 -11.99 14.20 -0.34
C LEU A 746 -11.63 13.34 -1.56
N THR A 747 -10.79 13.84 -2.45
CA THR A 747 -10.21 13.16 -3.61
C THR A 747 -8.82 12.64 -3.31
#